data_6f0638dba39f619cd06c720c7601b58d
#
_entry.id   6f0638dba39f619cd06c720c7601b58d
#
_cell.length_a   1.000
_cell.length_b   1.000
_cell.length_c   1.000
_cell.angle_alpha   90.00
_cell.angle_beta   90.00
_cell.angle_gamma   90.00
#
_symmetry.space_group_name_H-M   'P 1'
#
loop_
_entity.id
_entity.type
_entity.pdbx_description
1 polymer ?
#
loop_
_entity_poly.entity_id
_entity_poly.type
_entity_poly.pdbx_seq_one_letter_code
_entity_poly.pdbx_strand_id
1 'polypeptide(L)'
;MRSYLLASAALICSGTAVAQDSADETAERPVSATEALAGEIVVTATKKGYGEDVQDVAVAVTAFGEAQLDAMFVQDLQSLSYDVPNVQLDDVGTAPGYANFTIRGLGINSTIPSIDPTVGVFVDGIYLGINAGVVLDNFDLAGVEVLRGPQGLLFGRNVTGGAVVVRTTQPNFEPRLNAKASVETGLKKTISGTVTGPLIDEVLAAKIAVYYSDDDGYFRNQFDGKSFGRSENLIIRPALSIKGGEDFRMDVRYEHGEVKGDGAPVQSHALFPRNSTFDISLNFPGFYNAKWDQAIVETNVDVGFGEGVVTNIAGYRHFRSKAASDIDGTPNSFFHGYFNIDQSQISDELRYAGRFNDLEITSGLYYFTQDLRYGELRNLVGGASIVSGGGTQDQTTWGVFASADWHLNDAITLNLGGRYSWERKAVAIGTLRKNGCNIDTLICATNFTDSESWKGFTPKIGLQWKPDENTQLYGLYTRGFRSGGYNLRNTDPAVPAGPFDQETQDSFEVGAKKEFGPSHVNLAAFYNTVKDLQREIILPGPLGVSQVIRNTADATFAGLEVEGLFFLLPNLVLNGHVGYVHGKYDEIRFDLTGDGLVNDKDLDLKLPRLSPWTYGAGLTFDHELGSSLTATARVSITHRDAARFTDNNVGFLDESEILDASLTLATGNHWRFSAYGRNLLNEVTIGGDTPLPVSFGGAGASLSPLNRGRVIGGEVAVTF
;
A
#
# COMPACT_ATOMS: atom_id res chain seq x y z
N MET A 1 21.58 -3.36 -30.92
CA MET A 1 20.26 -3.74 -31.47
C MET A 1 19.13 -3.19 -30.57
N ARG A 2 19.21 -1.89 -30.19
CA ARG A 2 18.25 -1.26 -29.23
C ARG A 2 17.58 0.02 -29.73
N SER A 3 17.67 0.34 -31.02
CA SER A 3 17.24 1.65 -31.56
C SER A 3 16.12 1.59 -32.60
N TYR A 4 15.37 0.50 -32.75
CA TYR A 4 14.39 0.35 -33.83
C TYR A 4 12.94 0.05 -33.42
N LEU A 5 12.59 0.10 -32.13
CA LEU A 5 11.25 -0.21 -31.64
C LEU A 5 10.36 1.02 -31.35
N LEU A 6 10.90 2.24 -31.41
CA LEU A 6 10.13 3.48 -31.17
C LEU A 6 9.60 4.18 -32.43
N ALA A 7 9.90 3.68 -33.62
CA ALA A 7 9.52 4.32 -34.89
C ALA A 7 8.28 3.73 -35.58
N SER A 8 7.67 2.67 -35.07
CA SER A 8 6.59 1.95 -35.77
C SER A 8 5.17 2.21 -35.25
N ALA A 9 4.99 3.00 -34.20
CA ALA A 9 3.66 3.29 -33.63
C ALA A 9 2.98 4.57 -34.19
N ALA A 10 3.62 5.28 -35.10
CA ALA A 10 3.16 6.58 -35.59
C ALA A 10 2.45 6.55 -36.98
N LEU A 11 2.12 5.40 -37.52
CA LEU A 11 1.63 5.29 -38.89
C LEU A 11 0.34 4.49 -39.09
N ILE A 12 -0.64 4.63 -38.20
CA ILE A 12 -2.04 4.18 -38.49
C ILE A 12 -3.01 5.21 -37.94
N CYS A 13 -3.09 6.39 -38.54
CA CYS A 13 -4.21 7.32 -38.46
C CYS A 13 -4.18 8.29 -39.63
N SER A 14 -4.35 7.78 -40.84
CA SER A 14 -4.76 8.59 -42.00
C SER A 14 -6.07 8.03 -42.57
N GLY A 15 -7.14 8.24 -41.82
CA GLY A 15 -8.53 8.11 -42.26
C GLY A 15 -9.08 9.50 -42.41
N THR A 16 -9.43 9.87 -43.63
CA THR A 16 -10.05 11.13 -44.02
C THR A 16 -11.36 11.35 -43.27
N ALA A 17 -11.37 12.30 -42.34
CA ALA A 17 -12.58 12.82 -41.75
C ALA A 17 -13.31 13.69 -42.75
N VAL A 18 -14.46 13.26 -43.19
CA VAL A 18 -15.46 14.11 -43.87
C VAL A 18 -16.16 14.91 -42.76
N ALA A 19 -15.91 16.19 -42.73
CA ALA A 19 -16.61 17.10 -41.84
C ALA A 19 -18.11 17.13 -42.24
N GLN A 20 -18.96 16.70 -41.33
CA GLN A 20 -20.37 16.95 -41.40
C GLN A 20 -20.72 17.90 -40.24
N ASP A 21 -21.02 19.14 -40.64
CA ASP A 21 -21.51 20.21 -39.80
C ASP A 21 -22.86 19.78 -39.21
N SER A 22 -22.91 19.58 -37.88
CA SER A 22 -24.19 19.52 -37.17
C SER A 22 -23.97 20.11 -35.75
N ALA A 23 -24.78 21.10 -35.54
CA ALA A 23 -24.98 22.00 -34.45
C ALA A 23 -24.88 21.41 -33.02
N ASP A 24 -24.28 22.24 -32.16
CA ASP A 24 -24.60 22.36 -30.72
C ASP A 24 -24.39 21.11 -29.87
N GLU A 25 -23.17 20.56 -29.86
CA GLU A 25 -22.66 19.87 -28.73
C GLU A 25 -22.20 20.94 -27.72
N THR A 26 -22.94 21.09 -26.63
CA THR A 26 -22.44 21.74 -25.43
C THR A 26 -21.23 20.92 -24.96
N ALA A 27 -20.05 21.32 -25.42
CA ALA A 27 -18.80 20.73 -24.99
C ALA A 27 -18.76 20.76 -23.45
N GLU A 28 -18.85 19.59 -22.83
CA GLU A 28 -18.76 19.49 -21.38
C GLU A 28 -17.43 20.12 -20.93
N ARG A 29 -17.52 21.13 -20.06
CA ARG A 29 -16.37 21.79 -19.46
C ARG A 29 -15.55 20.75 -18.66
N PRO A 30 -14.21 20.75 -18.71
CA PRO A 30 -13.43 19.86 -17.85
C PRO A 30 -13.83 20.10 -16.40
N VAL A 31 -14.07 19.00 -15.67
CA VAL A 31 -14.34 19.05 -14.23
C VAL A 31 -13.18 19.76 -13.55
N SER A 32 -13.47 20.84 -12.82
CA SER A 32 -12.46 21.58 -12.08
C SER A 32 -11.94 20.75 -10.89
N ALA A 33 -10.78 21.10 -10.35
CA ALA A 33 -10.22 20.36 -9.20
C ALA A 33 -11.13 20.47 -7.97
N THR A 34 -11.78 21.61 -7.75
CA THR A 34 -12.73 21.79 -6.64
C THR A 34 -14.01 20.98 -6.86
N GLU A 35 -14.51 20.87 -8.11
CA GLU A 35 -15.64 19.98 -8.45
C GLU A 35 -15.25 18.50 -8.29
N ALA A 36 -14.03 18.12 -8.69
CA ALA A 36 -13.52 16.76 -8.49
C ALA A 36 -13.45 16.37 -7.02
N LEU A 37 -13.04 17.31 -6.13
CA LEU A 37 -13.04 17.11 -4.69
C LEU A 37 -14.44 17.04 -4.07
N ALA A 38 -15.47 17.64 -4.71
CA ALA A 38 -16.87 17.57 -4.29
C ALA A 38 -17.57 16.29 -4.75
N GLY A 39 -16.95 15.52 -5.65
CA GLY A 39 -17.55 14.30 -6.22
C GLY A 39 -17.87 13.27 -5.16
N GLU A 40 -18.97 12.53 -5.35
CA GLU A 40 -19.35 11.40 -4.51
C GLU A 40 -18.22 10.37 -4.45
N ILE A 41 -17.87 9.93 -3.23
CA ILE A 41 -16.82 8.97 -3.01
C ILE A 41 -17.43 7.61 -2.72
N VAL A 42 -17.34 6.72 -3.70
CA VAL A 42 -17.91 5.37 -3.62
C VAL A 42 -16.93 4.39 -2.99
N VAL A 43 -17.34 3.76 -1.90
CA VAL A 43 -16.63 2.67 -1.21
C VAL A 43 -17.15 1.32 -1.72
N THR A 44 -16.24 0.44 -2.09
CA THR A 44 -16.55 -0.93 -2.52
C THR A 44 -16.04 -1.98 -1.54
N ALA A 45 -15.22 -1.57 -0.57
CA ALA A 45 -14.64 -2.44 0.44
C ALA A 45 -15.68 -3.09 1.38
N THR A 46 -16.92 -2.60 1.40
CA THR A 46 -18.05 -3.23 2.10
C THR A 46 -18.54 -4.53 1.44
N LYS A 47 -18.08 -4.78 0.19
CA LYS A 47 -18.38 -5.98 -0.60
C LYS A 47 -19.87 -6.23 -0.85
N LYS A 48 -20.71 -5.22 -0.72
CA LYS A 48 -22.11 -5.24 -1.19
C LYS A 48 -22.12 -5.29 -2.72
N GLY A 49 -23.18 -5.72 -3.34
CA GLY A 49 -23.29 -5.81 -4.80
C GLY A 49 -23.26 -4.46 -5.53
N TYR A 50 -23.23 -3.36 -4.78
CA TYR A 50 -23.19 -1.96 -5.22
C TYR A 50 -22.16 -1.17 -4.40
N GLY A 51 -21.68 -0.06 -4.92
CA GLY A 51 -20.85 0.87 -4.16
C GLY A 51 -21.72 1.68 -3.17
N GLU A 52 -21.18 1.97 -2.01
CA GLU A 52 -21.82 2.81 -0.99
C GLU A 52 -21.12 4.15 -0.90
N ASP A 53 -21.86 5.22 -0.63
CA ASP A 53 -21.25 6.50 -0.28
C ASP A 53 -20.39 6.36 0.97
N VAL A 54 -19.20 6.97 0.97
CA VAL A 54 -18.27 6.92 2.09
C VAL A 54 -18.90 7.45 3.38
N GLN A 55 -19.87 8.36 3.28
CA GLN A 55 -20.59 8.93 4.42
C GLN A 55 -21.60 7.95 5.02
N ASP A 56 -22.05 6.95 4.25
CA ASP A 56 -23.01 5.94 4.69
C ASP A 56 -22.36 4.70 5.32
N VAL A 57 -21.05 4.54 5.17
CA VAL A 57 -20.35 3.37 5.71
C VAL A 57 -19.99 3.57 7.18
N ALA A 58 -20.48 2.67 8.06
CA ALA A 58 -20.26 2.72 9.51
C ALA A 58 -18.89 2.14 9.92
N VAL A 59 -17.80 2.77 9.45
CA VAL A 59 -16.41 2.47 9.80
C VAL A 59 -15.53 3.68 9.43
N ALA A 60 -14.37 3.80 10.08
CA ALA A 60 -13.36 4.78 9.68
C ALA A 60 -12.70 4.33 8.36
N VAL A 61 -13.07 4.99 7.28
CA VAL A 61 -12.54 4.77 5.93
C VAL A 61 -12.29 6.11 5.26
N THR A 62 -11.14 6.22 4.60
CA THR A 62 -10.84 7.32 3.68
C THR A 62 -10.73 6.71 2.28
N ALA A 63 -11.46 7.26 1.34
CA ALA A 63 -11.47 6.79 -0.05
C ALA A 63 -11.21 7.96 -1.00
N PHE A 64 -10.55 7.67 -2.11
CA PHE A 64 -10.22 8.63 -3.16
C PHE A 64 -10.55 8.02 -4.51
N GLY A 65 -11.35 8.70 -5.29
CA GLY A 65 -11.60 8.37 -6.70
C GLY A 65 -10.49 8.91 -7.61
N GLU A 66 -10.49 8.50 -8.89
CA GLU A 66 -9.52 8.92 -9.91
C GLU A 66 -9.39 10.46 -9.97
N ALA A 67 -10.52 11.17 -10.05
CA ALA A 67 -10.55 12.63 -10.17
C ALA A 67 -9.95 13.33 -8.92
N GLN A 68 -10.16 12.77 -7.73
CA GLN A 68 -9.61 13.30 -6.47
C GLN A 68 -8.11 13.04 -6.37
N LEU A 69 -7.63 11.85 -6.73
CA LEU A 69 -6.20 11.53 -6.78
C LEU A 69 -5.46 12.46 -7.75
N ASP A 70 -6.05 12.77 -8.89
CA ASP A 70 -5.51 13.73 -9.85
C ASP A 70 -5.55 15.17 -9.31
N ALA A 71 -6.66 15.61 -8.69
CA ALA A 71 -6.81 16.96 -8.12
C ALA A 71 -5.85 17.20 -6.94
N MET A 72 -5.58 16.17 -6.14
CA MET A 72 -4.63 16.21 -5.02
C MET A 72 -3.18 16.01 -5.45
N PHE A 73 -2.94 15.69 -6.72
CA PHE A 73 -1.61 15.43 -7.28
C PHE A 73 -0.88 14.25 -6.62
N VAL A 74 -1.64 13.21 -6.24
CA VAL A 74 -1.10 11.99 -5.66
C VAL A 74 -0.30 11.22 -6.70
N GLN A 75 0.94 10.84 -6.40
CA GLN A 75 1.83 10.14 -7.34
C GLN A 75 1.91 8.63 -7.08
N ASP A 76 1.80 8.24 -5.82
CA ASP A 76 1.91 6.86 -5.35
C ASP A 76 1.21 6.68 -4.00
N LEU A 77 1.14 5.46 -3.51
CA LEU A 77 0.53 5.16 -2.21
C LEU A 77 1.29 5.81 -1.04
N GLN A 78 2.60 6.02 -1.15
CA GLN A 78 3.37 6.66 -0.10
C GLN A 78 2.96 8.12 0.06
N SER A 79 2.82 8.86 -1.05
CA SER A 79 2.34 10.24 -1.02
C SER A 79 0.92 10.34 -0.49
N LEU A 80 0.05 9.36 -0.80
CA LEU A 80 -1.31 9.30 -0.26
C LEU A 80 -1.35 9.18 1.27
N SER A 81 -0.36 8.54 1.89
CA SER A 81 -0.33 8.35 3.36
C SER A 81 -0.25 9.67 4.14
N TYR A 82 0.22 10.73 3.51
CA TYR A 82 0.26 12.06 4.11
C TYR A 82 -1.09 12.77 4.14
N ASP A 83 -2.11 12.26 3.44
CA ASP A 83 -3.46 12.81 3.40
C ASP A 83 -4.46 12.03 4.27
N VAL A 84 -4.02 11.00 5.01
CA VAL A 84 -4.87 10.13 5.83
C VAL A 84 -4.38 10.09 7.29
N PRO A 85 -5.25 10.32 8.29
CA PRO A 85 -4.83 10.34 9.70
C PRO A 85 -4.37 8.96 10.18
N ASN A 86 -3.29 8.93 10.98
CA ASN A 86 -2.70 7.72 11.60
C ASN A 86 -2.32 6.61 10.60
N VAL A 87 -1.99 6.96 9.35
CA VAL A 87 -1.60 6.03 8.29
C VAL A 87 -0.17 6.32 7.83
N GLN A 88 0.62 5.27 7.64
CA GLN A 88 1.96 5.31 7.06
C GLN A 88 2.05 4.19 6.02
N LEU A 89 2.19 4.55 4.75
CA LEU A 89 2.33 3.62 3.63
C LEU A 89 3.75 3.67 3.07
N ASP A 90 4.74 3.70 3.97
CA ASP A 90 6.14 3.90 3.62
C ASP A 90 6.76 2.61 3.03
N ASP A 91 7.66 2.78 2.07
CA ASP A 91 8.61 1.75 1.67
C ASP A 91 9.72 1.65 2.73
N VAL A 92 10.07 0.45 3.13
CA VAL A 92 10.97 0.24 4.26
C VAL A 92 12.08 -0.75 3.93
N GLY A 93 13.25 -0.42 4.48
CA GLY A 93 14.38 -1.31 4.53
C GLY A 93 15.41 -1.08 3.43
N THR A 94 16.41 -1.95 3.48
CA THR A 94 17.54 -1.97 2.56
C THR A 94 17.25 -2.76 1.28
N ALA A 95 15.98 -3.19 1.08
CA ALA A 95 15.48 -3.83 -0.12
C ALA A 95 14.34 -2.98 -0.71
N PRO A 96 14.51 -2.33 -1.87
CA PRO A 96 13.47 -1.55 -2.53
C PRO A 96 12.21 -2.37 -2.83
N GLY A 97 11.04 -1.72 -2.84
CA GLY A 97 9.76 -2.34 -3.20
C GLY A 97 9.12 -3.18 -2.09
N TYR A 98 9.51 -3.01 -0.82
CA TYR A 98 8.86 -3.63 0.33
C TYR A 98 7.94 -2.63 1.03
N ALA A 99 6.65 -2.87 0.98
CA ALA A 99 5.66 -2.07 1.67
C ALA A 99 5.45 -2.55 3.12
N ASN A 100 5.87 -1.76 4.09
CA ASN A 100 5.64 -2.01 5.52
C ASN A 100 4.65 -0.98 6.06
N PHE A 101 3.38 -1.20 5.76
CA PHE A 101 2.31 -0.29 6.10
C PHE A 101 1.96 -0.37 7.58
N THR A 102 1.64 0.79 8.14
CA THR A 102 1.25 0.96 9.54
C THR A 102 -0.02 1.79 9.60
N ILE A 103 -1.03 1.31 10.30
CA ILE A 103 -2.28 2.03 10.55
C ILE A 103 -2.55 2.02 12.05
N ARG A 104 -2.83 3.20 12.63
CA ARG A 104 -3.09 3.38 14.07
C ARG A 104 -1.96 2.84 14.97
N GLY A 105 -0.71 2.94 14.50
CA GLY A 105 0.48 2.46 15.21
C GLY A 105 0.71 0.95 15.12
N LEU A 106 -0.17 0.19 14.45
CA LEU A 106 0.03 -1.24 14.22
C LEU A 106 0.61 -1.49 12.83
N GLY A 107 1.85 -1.98 12.79
CA GLY A 107 2.62 -2.26 11.58
C GLY A 107 3.74 -3.26 11.84
N ILE A 108 4.42 -3.64 10.78
CA ILE A 108 5.61 -4.50 10.85
C ILE A 108 6.82 -3.78 10.26
N ASN A 109 8.03 -4.11 10.74
CA ASN A 109 9.31 -3.65 10.19
C ASN A 109 10.07 -4.85 9.62
N SER A 110 9.49 -5.54 8.65
CA SER A 110 10.07 -6.77 8.13
C SER A 110 10.25 -6.73 6.61
N THR A 111 11.41 -7.16 6.16
CA THR A 111 11.70 -7.49 4.76
C THR A 111 11.75 -9.00 4.52
N ILE A 112 11.23 -9.79 5.45
CA ILE A 112 11.15 -11.24 5.35
C ILE A 112 9.82 -11.59 4.68
N PRO A 113 9.81 -12.18 3.47
CA PRO A 113 8.58 -12.35 2.70
C PRO A 113 7.62 -13.40 3.27
N SER A 114 8.06 -14.22 4.23
CA SER A 114 7.21 -15.19 4.94
C SER A 114 6.47 -14.62 6.13
N ILE A 115 6.73 -13.35 6.49
CA ILE A 115 6.06 -12.68 7.60
C ILE A 115 4.85 -11.93 7.05
N ASP A 116 3.68 -12.30 7.54
CA ASP A 116 2.44 -11.66 7.14
C ASP A 116 2.36 -10.20 7.62
N PRO A 117 1.82 -9.27 6.83
CA PRO A 117 1.62 -7.89 7.25
C PRO A 117 0.44 -7.76 8.23
N THR A 118 0.36 -6.62 8.91
CA THR A 118 -0.81 -6.21 9.72
C THR A 118 -1.82 -5.39 8.91
N VAL A 119 -1.38 -4.83 7.77
CA VAL A 119 -2.21 -4.09 6.83
C VAL A 119 -2.23 -4.84 5.51
N GLY A 120 -3.38 -5.37 5.16
CA GLY A 120 -3.58 -6.11 3.90
C GLY A 120 -3.68 -5.17 2.71
N VAL A 121 -3.05 -5.52 1.59
CA VAL A 121 -3.21 -4.81 0.31
C VAL A 121 -4.00 -5.68 -0.65
N PHE A 122 -5.04 -5.09 -1.24
CA PHE A 122 -5.92 -5.74 -2.19
C PHE A 122 -5.93 -4.96 -3.50
N VAL A 123 -5.75 -5.63 -4.63
CA VAL A 123 -5.81 -5.04 -5.96
C VAL A 123 -6.91 -5.74 -6.74
N ASP A 124 -7.92 -4.98 -7.19
CA ASP A 124 -9.08 -5.51 -7.91
C ASP A 124 -9.69 -6.77 -7.24
N GLY A 125 -9.78 -6.76 -5.91
CA GLY A 125 -10.37 -7.81 -5.09
C GLY A 125 -9.44 -8.95 -4.69
N ILE A 126 -8.21 -9.05 -5.23
CA ILE A 126 -7.25 -10.10 -4.82
C ILE A 126 -6.26 -9.58 -3.77
N TYR A 127 -6.03 -10.39 -2.75
CA TYR A 127 -5.02 -10.13 -1.71
C TYR A 127 -3.60 -10.33 -2.24
N LEU A 128 -2.69 -9.39 -1.98
CA LEU A 128 -1.26 -9.56 -2.26
C LEU A 128 -0.58 -10.32 -1.11
N GLY A 129 -0.20 -11.57 -1.37
CA GLY A 129 0.21 -12.53 -0.34
C GLY A 129 1.56 -12.25 0.33
N ILE A 130 2.35 -11.32 -0.20
CA ILE A 130 3.62 -10.87 0.38
C ILE A 130 3.71 -9.35 0.31
N ASN A 131 4.50 -8.74 1.19
CA ASN A 131 4.71 -7.29 1.23
C ASN A 131 5.73 -6.78 0.18
N ALA A 132 6.34 -7.66 -0.62
CA ALA A 132 7.22 -7.29 -1.70
C ALA A 132 6.46 -7.01 -3.00
N GLY A 133 6.86 -5.97 -3.75
CA GLY A 133 6.24 -5.58 -5.02
C GLY A 133 4.81 -5.04 -4.86
N VAL A 134 4.54 -4.37 -3.73
CA VAL A 134 3.22 -3.82 -3.37
C VAL A 134 3.14 -2.32 -3.66
N VAL A 135 4.27 -1.62 -3.74
CA VAL A 135 4.28 -0.17 -4.02
C VAL A 135 3.73 0.08 -5.41
N LEU A 136 2.64 0.83 -5.48
CA LEU A 136 1.89 1.09 -6.70
C LEU A 136 1.97 2.58 -7.04
N ASP A 137 2.42 2.88 -8.27
CA ASP A 137 2.31 4.22 -8.84
C ASP A 137 0.83 4.57 -9.12
N ASN A 138 0.47 5.87 -9.04
CA ASN A 138 -0.86 6.37 -9.39
C ASN A 138 -1.06 6.35 -10.91
N PHE A 139 -1.38 5.18 -11.43
CA PHE A 139 -1.57 4.93 -12.85
C PHE A 139 -2.76 4.01 -13.08
N ASP A 140 -3.70 4.43 -13.94
CA ASP A 140 -4.88 3.63 -14.32
C ASP A 140 -5.72 3.19 -13.10
N LEU A 141 -5.82 4.05 -12.08
CA LEU A 141 -6.59 3.78 -10.85
C LEU A 141 -7.99 4.37 -10.94
N ALA A 142 -9.01 3.57 -10.65
CA ALA A 142 -10.37 4.03 -10.41
C ALA A 142 -10.54 4.59 -8.99
N GLY A 143 -9.72 4.13 -8.05
CA GLY A 143 -9.71 4.63 -6.69
C GLY A 143 -8.84 3.83 -5.73
N VAL A 144 -8.62 4.43 -4.56
CA VAL A 144 -7.92 3.84 -3.44
C VAL A 144 -8.76 4.03 -2.18
N GLU A 145 -8.96 2.97 -1.42
CA GLU A 145 -9.69 2.98 -0.15
C GLU A 145 -8.76 2.53 0.98
N VAL A 146 -8.68 3.32 2.05
CA VAL A 146 -7.89 3.01 3.25
C VAL A 146 -8.83 2.78 4.42
N LEU A 147 -9.01 1.52 4.79
CA LEU A 147 -9.84 1.11 5.92
C LEU A 147 -8.97 1.00 7.17
N ARG A 148 -9.33 1.75 8.20
CA ARG A 148 -8.58 1.80 9.46
C ARG A 148 -9.19 0.88 10.51
N GLY A 149 -8.34 0.20 11.27
CA GLY A 149 -8.73 -0.82 12.25
C GLY A 149 -9.04 -2.18 11.62
N PRO A 150 -9.35 -3.21 12.44
CA PRO A 150 -9.46 -4.60 11.97
C PRO A 150 -10.55 -4.82 10.94
N GLN A 151 -10.18 -5.44 9.82
CA GLN A 151 -11.08 -5.77 8.71
C GLN A 151 -11.30 -7.30 8.55
N GLY A 152 -11.22 -8.05 9.65
CA GLY A 152 -11.20 -9.51 9.63
C GLY A 152 -12.44 -10.17 9.05
N LEU A 153 -13.62 -9.54 9.12
CA LEU A 153 -14.88 -10.10 8.59
C LEU A 153 -14.84 -10.26 7.08
N LEU A 154 -14.60 -9.17 6.33
CA LEU A 154 -14.70 -9.17 4.87
C LEU A 154 -13.38 -9.54 4.17
N PHE A 155 -12.25 -9.17 4.77
CA PHE A 155 -10.94 -9.36 4.18
C PHE A 155 -10.18 -10.57 4.75
N GLY A 156 -10.58 -11.05 5.91
CA GLY A 156 -10.04 -12.24 6.53
C GLY A 156 -8.80 -11.99 7.37
N ARG A 157 -7.69 -12.65 7.04
CA ARG A 157 -6.45 -12.59 7.80
C ARG A 157 -5.58 -11.38 7.42
N ASN A 158 -4.59 -11.07 8.27
CA ASN A 158 -3.52 -10.11 8.00
C ASN A 158 -4.01 -8.68 7.76
N VAL A 159 -5.11 -8.33 8.40
CA VAL A 159 -5.78 -7.02 8.36
C VAL A 159 -6.10 -6.53 9.78
N THR A 160 -5.22 -6.83 10.73
CA THR A 160 -5.37 -6.38 12.12
C THR A 160 -5.24 -4.87 12.24
N GLY A 161 -4.30 -4.24 11.53
CA GLY A 161 -4.18 -2.78 11.47
C GLY A 161 -5.18 -2.11 10.53
N GLY A 162 -5.53 -2.79 9.42
CA GLY A 162 -6.41 -2.24 8.39
C GLY A 162 -6.24 -2.89 7.03
N ALA A 163 -6.83 -2.26 6.01
CA ALA A 163 -6.69 -2.69 4.62
C ALA A 163 -6.52 -1.49 3.68
N VAL A 164 -5.72 -1.66 2.64
CA VAL A 164 -5.62 -0.75 1.50
C VAL A 164 -6.19 -1.48 0.28
N VAL A 165 -7.26 -0.93 -0.28
CA VAL A 165 -7.95 -1.49 -1.44
C VAL A 165 -7.70 -0.59 -2.64
N VAL A 166 -7.08 -1.13 -3.67
CA VAL A 166 -6.77 -0.42 -4.92
C VAL A 166 -7.62 -1.00 -6.03
N ARG A 167 -8.27 -0.13 -6.77
CA ARG A 167 -9.07 -0.51 -7.93
C ARG A 167 -8.50 0.11 -9.18
N THR A 168 -8.31 -0.69 -10.22
CA THR A 168 -7.93 -0.20 -11.55
C THR A 168 -9.18 0.21 -12.34
N THR A 169 -9.01 1.10 -13.34
CA THR A 169 -10.13 1.47 -14.20
C THR A 169 -10.64 0.27 -15.00
N GLN A 170 -11.93 0.27 -15.30
CA GLN A 170 -12.54 -0.80 -16.09
C GLN A 170 -12.65 -0.39 -17.56
N PRO A 171 -12.72 -1.38 -18.50
CA PRO A 171 -13.05 -1.10 -19.88
C PRO A 171 -14.39 -0.37 -20.00
N ASN A 172 -14.40 0.72 -20.75
CA ASN A 172 -15.60 1.53 -20.99
C ASN A 172 -16.20 1.21 -22.38
N PHE A 173 -17.52 1.27 -22.48
CA PHE A 173 -18.24 1.13 -23.74
C PHE A 173 -18.31 2.43 -24.56
N GLU A 174 -17.79 3.53 -24.04
CA GLU A 174 -17.52 4.76 -24.75
C GLU A 174 -16.02 4.87 -25.05
N PRO A 175 -15.62 5.27 -26.27
CA PRO A 175 -14.21 5.47 -26.59
C PRO A 175 -13.61 6.58 -25.72
N ARG A 176 -12.49 6.28 -25.06
CA ARG A 176 -11.74 7.26 -24.27
C ARG A 176 -10.24 7.04 -24.44
N LEU A 177 -9.51 8.14 -24.43
CA LEU A 177 -8.05 8.18 -24.41
C LEU A 177 -7.59 9.11 -23.29
N ASN A 178 -6.78 8.60 -22.40
CA ASN A 178 -6.03 9.40 -21.43
C ASN A 178 -4.54 9.20 -21.66
N ALA A 179 -3.75 10.27 -21.68
CA ALA A 179 -2.31 10.17 -21.76
C ALA A 179 -1.66 11.27 -20.91
N LYS A 180 -0.56 10.92 -20.22
CA LYS A 180 0.23 11.83 -19.38
C LYS A 180 1.71 11.68 -19.71
N ALA A 181 2.46 12.79 -19.68
CA ALA A 181 3.91 12.79 -19.76
C ALA A 181 4.47 13.80 -18.76
N SER A 182 5.45 13.40 -17.98
CA SER A 182 6.07 14.26 -16.98
C SER A 182 7.60 14.16 -16.97
N VAL A 183 8.23 15.21 -16.47
CA VAL A 183 9.66 15.24 -16.15
C VAL A 183 9.85 15.94 -14.82
N GLU A 184 10.74 15.37 -13.98
CA GLU A 184 10.99 15.92 -12.64
C GLU A 184 12.47 15.86 -12.25
N THR A 185 12.78 16.42 -11.08
CA THR A 185 14.12 16.41 -10.47
C THR A 185 14.74 15.01 -10.52
N GLY A 186 16.02 14.91 -10.88
CA GLY A 186 16.74 13.66 -11.13
C GLY A 186 16.59 13.16 -12.57
N LEU A 187 15.95 13.96 -13.45
CA LEU A 187 15.60 13.59 -14.83
C LEU A 187 14.74 12.34 -14.92
N LYS A 188 13.88 12.11 -13.89
CA LYS A 188 12.86 11.10 -14.01
C LYS A 188 11.83 11.54 -15.04
N LYS A 189 11.64 10.72 -16.04
CA LYS A 189 10.68 10.89 -17.15
C LYS A 189 9.62 9.83 -17.01
N THR A 190 8.36 10.22 -17.07
CA THR A 190 7.24 9.29 -17.01
C THR A 190 6.31 9.50 -18.20
N ILE A 191 5.87 8.43 -18.80
CA ILE A 191 4.83 8.43 -19.83
C ILE A 191 3.81 7.36 -19.43
N SER A 192 2.54 7.75 -19.42
CA SER A 192 1.45 6.80 -19.20
C SER A 192 0.29 7.08 -20.15
N GLY A 193 -0.51 6.06 -20.42
CA GLY A 193 -1.70 6.24 -21.25
C GLY A 193 -2.64 5.06 -21.15
N THR A 194 -3.93 5.36 -21.30
CA THR A 194 -5.02 4.39 -21.31
C THR A 194 -5.91 4.65 -22.51
N VAL A 195 -6.18 3.62 -23.28
CA VAL A 195 -7.19 3.62 -24.37
C VAL A 195 -8.24 2.59 -24.03
N THR A 196 -9.50 2.99 -24.10
CA THR A 196 -10.64 2.08 -23.90
C THR A 196 -11.73 2.37 -24.90
N GLY A 197 -12.56 1.36 -25.18
CA GLY A 197 -13.73 1.50 -26.06
C GLY A 197 -14.40 0.18 -26.37
N PRO A 198 -15.58 0.21 -27.03
CA PRO A 198 -16.29 -0.99 -27.44
C PRO A 198 -15.57 -1.67 -28.61
N LEU A 199 -15.46 -3.00 -28.55
CA LEU A 199 -15.16 -3.86 -29.68
C LEU A 199 -16.46 -4.39 -30.34
N ILE A 200 -17.48 -4.58 -29.51
CA ILE A 200 -18.85 -4.89 -29.91
C ILE A 200 -19.75 -4.05 -29.01
N ASP A 201 -20.55 -3.17 -29.62
CA ASP A 201 -21.40 -2.24 -28.89
C ASP A 201 -22.25 -2.96 -27.83
N GLU A 202 -22.28 -2.40 -26.63
CA GLU A 202 -23.02 -2.88 -25.46
C GLU A 202 -22.66 -4.31 -24.98
N VAL A 203 -21.80 -5.08 -25.70
CA VAL A 203 -21.47 -6.47 -25.39
C VAL A 203 -20.02 -6.64 -24.96
N LEU A 204 -19.07 -6.07 -25.70
CA LEU A 204 -17.64 -6.28 -25.44
C LEU A 204 -16.89 -4.96 -25.52
N ALA A 205 -16.30 -4.55 -24.41
CA ALA A 205 -15.36 -3.44 -24.37
C ALA A 205 -13.95 -3.93 -24.06
N ALA A 206 -12.96 -3.21 -24.56
CA ALA A 206 -11.55 -3.48 -24.30
C ALA A 206 -10.84 -2.22 -23.79
N LYS A 207 -9.79 -2.44 -23.01
CA LYS A 207 -8.88 -1.41 -22.51
C LYS A 207 -7.44 -1.90 -22.62
N ILE A 208 -6.53 -0.98 -22.92
CA ILE A 208 -5.10 -1.16 -22.70
C ILE A 208 -4.55 0.07 -21.99
N ALA A 209 -3.84 -0.16 -20.90
CA ALA A 209 -3.14 0.88 -20.16
C ALA A 209 -1.64 0.56 -20.10
N VAL A 210 -0.80 1.59 -20.29
CA VAL A 210 0.67 1.45 -20.33
C VAL A 210 1.29 2.55 -19.47
N TYR A 211 2.21 2.18 -18.60
CA TYR A 211 3.04 3.08 -17.81
C TYR A 211 4.51 2.76 -18.06
N TYR A 212 5.30 3.79 -18.31
CA TYR A 212 6.74 3.70 -18.42
C TYR A 212 7.39 4.86 -17.67
N SER A 213 8.37 4.59 -16.83
CA SER A 213 9.21 5.62 -16.22
C SER A 213 10.68 5.26 -16.30
N ASP A 214 11.52 6.27 -16.50
CA ASP A 214 12.98 6.20 -16.56
C ASP A 214 13.55 7.31 -15.67
N ASP A 215 14.27 6.91 -14.62
CA ASP A 215 14.84 7.77 -13.58
C ASP A 215 16.37 7.67 -13.63
N ASP A 216 17.06 8.78 -13.89
CA ASP A 216 18.51 8.82 -13.93
C ASP A 216 19.18 8.84 -12.54
N GLY A 217 18.35 8.86 -11.45
CA GLY A 217 18.77 8.81 -10.05
C GLY A 217 18.80 10.19 -9.38
N TYR A 218 18.19 10.24 -8.20
CA TYR A 218 18.04 11.46 -7.38
C TYR A 218 19.27 11.75 -6.52
N PHE A 219 19.89 10.71 -5.96
CA PHE A 219 20.99 10.83 -4.99
C PHE A 219 22.36 10.97 -5.67
N ARG A 220 23.32 11.47 -4.92
CA ARG A 220 24.71 11.49 -5.32
C ARG A 220 25.55 10.57 -4.45
N ASN A 221 26.20 9.59 -5.08
CA ASN A 221 27.13 8.72 -4.38
C ASN A 221 28.51 9.39 -4.27
N GLN A 222 28.91 9.76 -3.07
CA GLN A 222 30.19 10.43 -2.80
C GLN A 222 31.39 9.51 -3.03
N PHE A 223 31.22 8.18 -3.03
CA PHE A 223 32.28 7.21 -3.29
C PHE A 223 32.84 7.31 -4.71
N ASP A 224 31.97 7.46 -5.71
CA ASP A 224 32.37 7.47 -7.13
C ASP A 224 31.88 8.72 -7.89
N GLY A 225 31.16 9.61 -7.23
CA GLY A 225 30.65 10.86 -7.78
C GLY A 225 29.48 10.71 -8.76
N LYS A 226 28.90 9.52 -8.90
CA LYS A 226 27.78 9.26 -9.83
C LYS A 226 26.43 9.50 -9.22
N SER A 227 25.40 9.64 -10.08
CA SER A 227 24.00 9.57 -9.68
C SER A 227 23.68 8.18 -9.17
N PHE A 228 22.76 8.10 -8.20
CA PHE A 228 22.31 6.86 -7.59
C PHE A 228 20.78 6.88 -7.36
N GLY A 229 20.17 5.70 -7.35
CA GLY A 229 18.72 5.52 -7.25
C GLY A 229 18.07 5.53 -8.64
N ARG A 230 18.76 5.08 -9.66
CA ARG A 230 18.22 4.90 -11.01
C ARG A 230 17.18 3.79 -11.00
N SER A 231 16.09 4.01 -11.74
CA SER A 231 15.07 2.97 -11.94
C SER A 231 14.40 3.11 -13.30
N GLU A 232 14.04 1.97 -13.87
CA GLU A 232 13.24 1.85 -15.09
C GLU A 232 12.04 0.96 -14.75
N ASN A 233 10.81 1.47 -14.95
CA ASN A 233 9.58 0.76 -14.65
C ASN A 233 8.73 0.65 -15.91
N LEU A 234 8.16 -0.52 -16.15
CA LEU A 234 7.18 -0.78 -17.20
C LEU A 234 5.99 -1.53 -16.62
N ILE A 235 4.77 -1.02 -16.85
CA ILE A 235 3.53 -1.73 -16.50
C ILE A 235 2.63 -1.71 -17.75
N ILE A 236 2.03 -2.86 -18.07
CA ILE A 236 1.06 -3.02 -19.16
C ILE A 236 -0.17 -3.74 -18.60
N ARG A 237 -1.37 -3.13 -18.77
CA ARG A 237 -2.65 -3.66 -18.29
C ARG A 237 -3.67 -3.75 -19.43
N PRO A 238 -3.76 -4.83 -20.20
CA PRO A 238 -4.92 -5.12 -21.04
C PRO A 238 -6.08 -5.62 -20.17
N ALA A 239 -7.30 -5.22 -20.53
CA ALA A 239 -8.51 -5.69 -19.89
C ALA A 239 -9.67 -5.81 -20.90
N LEU A 240 -10.61 -6.69 -20.59
CA LEU A 240 -11.85 -6.90 -21.33
C LEU A 240 -13.04 -6.85 -20.39
N SER A 241 -14.14 -6.25 -20.80
CA SER A 241 -15.44 -6.29 -20.13
C SER A 241 -16.47 -6.87 -21.06
N ILE A 242 -17.16 -7.91 -20.62
CA ILE A 242 -18.17 -8.65 -21.37
C ILE A 242 -19.50 -8.49 -20.65
N LYS A 243 -20.54 -8.02 -21.35
CA LYS A 243 -21.93 -7.96 -20.88
C LYS A 243 -22.75 -9.01 -21.59
N GLY A 244 -23.47 -9.83 -20.85
CA GLY A 244 -24.41 -10.82 -21.35
C GLY A 244 -25.85 -10.44 -20.97
N GLY A 245 -26.37 -9.38 -21.62
CA GLY A 245 -27.63 -8.77 -21.22
C GLY A 245 -27.47 -7.85 -20.00
N GLU A 246 -28.56 -7.65 -19.25
CA GLU A 246 -28.59 -6.79 -18.06
C GLU A 246 -28.03 -7.50 -16.81
N ASP A 247 -28.18 -8.83 -16.74
CA ASP A 247 -27.92 -9.64 -15.55
C ASP A 247 -26.53 -10.24 -15.45
N PHE A 248 -25.68 -10.09 -16.47
CA PHE A 248 -24.36 -10.73 -16.52
C PHE A 248 -23.28 -9.77 -16.94
N ARG A 249 -22.22 -9.69 -16.11
CA ARG A 249 -20.97 -8.99 -16.44
C ARG A 249 -19.75 -9.83 -16.05
N MET A 250 -18.77 -9.88 -16.94
CA MET A 250 -17.46 -10.50 -16.67
C MET A 250 -16.35 -9.55 -17.10
N ASP A 251 -15.45 -9.25 -16.15
CA ASP A 251 -14.26 -8.43 -16.38
C ASP A 251 -13.03 -9.32 -16.28
N VAL A 252 -12.19 -9.31 -17.32
CA VAL A 252 -10.92 -10.02 -17.37
C VAL A 252 -9.80 -9.00 -17.41
N ARG A 253 -8.90 -9.02 -16.43
CA ARG A 253 -7.77 -8.10 -16.31
C ARG A 253 -6.48 -8.89 -16.30
N TYR A 254 -5.48 -8.42 -17.02
CA TYR A 254 -4.12 -8.92 -16.92
C TYR A 254 -3.18 -7.73 -16.65
N GLU A 255 -2.14 -7.96 -15.88
CA GLU A 255 -1.07 -7.00 -15.66
C GLU A 255 0.27 -7.69 -15.79
N HIS A 256 1.15 -7.08 -16.57
CA HIS A 256 2.58 -7.38 -16.56
C HIS A 256 3.36 -6.16 -16.07
N GLY A 257 4.24 -6.37 -15.08
CA GLY A 257 5.11 -5.34 -14.58
C GLY A 257 6.57 -5.76 -14.53
N GLU A 258 7.46 -4.83 -14.82
CA GLU A 258 8.91 -4.99 -14.72
C GLU A 258 9.53 -3.73 -14.11
N VAL A 259 10.38 -3.91 -13.10
CA VAL A 259 11.18 -2.86 -12.46
C VAL A 259 12.64 -3.27 -12.50
N LYS A 260 13.53 -2.34 -12.89
CA LYS A 260 14.99 -2.49 -12.84
C LYS A 260 15.58 -1.22 -12.27
N GLY A 261 16.55 -1.35 -11.36
CA GLY A 261 17.19 -0.18 -10.77
C GLY A 261 18.40 -0.50 -9.93
N ASP A 262 18.93 0.56 -9.31
CA ASP A 262 19.98 0.45 -8.30
C ASP A 262 19.43 -0.17 -7.01
N GLY A 263 20.30 -0.53 -6.07
CA GLY A 263 19.90 -0.92 -4.71
C GLY A 263 19.36 0.26 -3.90
N ALA A 264 19.06 0.03 -2.62
CA ALA A 264 18.56 1.08 -1.73
C ALA A 264 19.61 2.18 -1.50
N PRO A 265 19.21 3.46 -1.42
CA PRO A 265 20.09 4.58 -1.10
C PRO A 265 20.38 4.64 0.42
N VAL A 266 21.17 3.70 0.90
CA VAL A 266 21.49 3.57 2.32
C VAL A 266 22.53 4.62 2.74
N GLN A 267 22.23 5.34 3.83
CA GLN A 267 23.14 6.31 4.45
C GLN A 267 23.61 5.79 5.80
N SER A 268 24.92 5.81 6.03
CA SER A 268 25.51 5.52 7.34
C SER A 268 25.63 6.78 8.18
N HIS A 269 25.04 6.79 9.39
CA HIS A 269 25.12 7.91 10.33
C HIS A 269 26.47 8.00 11.07
N ALA A 270 27.37 7.06 10.81
CA ALA A 270 28.79 7.19 11.18
C ALA A 270 29.54 8.17 10.25
N LEU A 271 29.06 8.36 9.02
CA LEU A 271 29.67 9.24 8.00
C LEU A 271 28.92 10.55 7.83
N PHE A 272 27.59 10.49 7.85
CA PHE A 272 26.71 11.62 7.59
C PHE A 272 25.79 11.83 8.82
N PRO A 273 25.76 13.06 9.36
CA PRO A 273 24.83 13.38 10.44
C PRO A 273 23.38 13.17 9.97
N ARG A 274 22.54 12.62 10.84
CA ARG A 274 21.13 12.40 10.58
C ARG A 274 20.44 13.70 10.14
N ASN A 275 19.51 13.59 9.19
CA ASN A 275 18.67 14.70 8.69
C ASN A 275 19.43 15.91 8.12
N SER A 276 20.68 15.75 7.72
CA SER A 276 21.50 16.88 7.27
C SER A 276 21.74 16.94 5.77
N THR A 277 21.70 15.79 5.10
CA THR A 277 22.12 15.67 3.68
C THR A 277 21.49 14.44 3.02
N PHE A 278 21.35 14.51 1.70
CA PHE A 278 21.00 13.38 0.83
C PHE A 278 22.22 12.63 0.27
N ASP A 279 23.43 12.96 0.74
CA ASP A 279 24.64 12.30 0.31
C ASP A 279 24.73 10.88 0.87
N ILE A 280 25.21 9.96 0.03
CA ILE A 280 25.49 8.56 0.37
C ILE A 280 26.94 8.23 -0.05
N SER A 281 27.52 7.20 0.51
CA SER A 281 28.88 6.76 0.16
C SER A 281 28.97 5.25 0.09
N LEU A 282 28.45 4.68 -1.00
CA LEU A 282 28.31 3.24 -1.22
C LEU A 282 29.39 2.75 -2.18
N ASN A 283 30.16 1.73 -1.78
CA ASN A 283 31.14 1.09 -2.65
C ASN A 283 30.51 0.05 -3.59
N PHE A 284 29.27 -0.34 -3.31
CA PHE A 284 28.51 -1.29 -4.10
C PHE A 284 27.13 -0.71 -4.43
N PRO A 285 26.82 -0.40 -5.70
CA PRO A 285 25.54 0.19 -6.07
C PRO A 285 24.35 -0.77 -5.88
N GLY A 286 24.60 -2.06 -5.77
CA GLY A 286 23.54 -3.05 -5.71
C GLY A 286 22.67 -3.05 -6.98
N PHE A 287 21.51 -3.64 -6.87
CA PHE A 287 20.46 -3.61 -7.89
C PHE A 287 19.13 -4.06 -7.31
N TYR A 288 18.03 -3.67 -7.97
CA TYR A 288 16.69 -4.21 -7.77
C TYR A 288 16.07 -4.54 -9.12
N ASN A 289 15.75 -5.82 -9.34
CA ASN A 289 15.06 -6.30 -10.53
C ASN A 289 13.85 -7.11 -10.08
N ALA A 290 12.67 -6.64 -10.43
CA ALA A 290 11.41 -7.33 -10.12
C ALA A 290 10.56 -7.48 -11.36
N LYS A 291 9.79 -8.58 -11.43
CA LYS A 291 8.79 -8.84 -12.47
C LYS A 291 7.58 -9.49 -11.85
N TRP A 292 6.41 -9.12 -12.34
CA TRP A 292 5.18 -9.81 -11.97
C TRP A 292 4.23 -9.94 -13.15
N ASP A 293 3.45 -11.00 -13.08
CA ASP A 293 2.32 -11.27 -13.95
C ASP A 293 1.10 -11.53 -13.06
N GLN A 294 -0.01 -10.87 -13.35
CA GLN A 294 -1.25 -10.99 -12.60
C GLN A 294 -2.42 -11.12 -13.56
N ALA A 295 -3.31 -12.07 -13.29
CA ALA A 295 -4.55 -12.23 -14.03
C ALA A 295 -5.72 -12.31 -13.06
N ILE A 296 -6.80 -11.57 -13.33
CA ILE A 296 -8.00 -11.51 -12.51
C ILE A 296 -9.21 -11.67 -13.42
N VAL A 297 -10.12 -12.55 -13.03
CA VAL A 297 -11.44 -12.70 -13.64
C VAL A 297 -12.48 -12.41 -12.57
N GLU A 298 -13.27 -11.37 -12.79
CA GLU A 298 -14.41 -11.00 -11.96
C GLU A 298 -15.67 -11.25 -12.75
N THR A 299 -16.61 -12.01 -12.18
CA THR A 299 -17.91 -12.31 -12.79
C THR A 299 -19.00 -11.90 -11.82
N ASN A 300 -19.94 -11.10 -12.30
CA ASN A 300 -21.12 -10.66 -11.57
C ASN A 300 -22.37 -11.16 -12.29
N VAL A 301 -23.27 -11.77 -11.53
CA VAL A 301 -24.54 -12.29 -12.02
C VAL A 301 -25.67 -11.80 -11.13
N ASP A 302 -26.56 -10.99 -11.68
CA ASP A 302 -27.75 -10.57 -10.97
C ASP A 302 -28.71 -11.76 -10.86
N VAL A 303 -29.26 -11.96 -9.67
CA VAL A 303 -30.16 -13.08 -9.38
C VAL A 303 -31.45 -12.57 -8.73
N GLY A 304 -32.58 -13.14 -9.11
CA GLY A 304 -33.87 -12.72 -8.58
C GLY A 304 -34.10 -13.04 -7.07
N PHE A 305 -33.21 -13.82 -6.45
CA PHE A 305 -33.27 -14.12 -5.03
C PHE A 305 -32.72 -12.95 -4.22
N GLY A 306 -33.60 -12.23 -3.51
CA GLY A 306 -33.23 -11.08 -2.67
C GLY A 306 -32.65 -9.91 -3.49
N GLU A 307 -33.12 -9.70 -4.72
CA GLU A 307 -32.56 -8.66 -5.60
C GLU A 307 -31.02 -8.65 -5.58
N GLY A 308 -30.44 -9.86 -5.59
CA GLY A 308 -29.06 -10.05 -5.19
C GLY A 308 -28.12 -10.22 -6.36
N VAL A 309 -26.82 -10.11 -6.08
CA VAL A 309 -25.71 -10.34 -7.01
C VAL A 309 -24.85 -11.48 -6.50
N VAL A 310 -24.55 -12.44 -7.37
CA VAL A 310 -23.49 -13.42 -7.14
C VAL A 310 -22.23 -12.93 -7.84
N THR A 311 -21.17 -12.71 -7.05
CA THR A 311 -19.85 -12.28 -7.54
C THR A 311 -18.85 -13.41 -7.35
N ASN A 312 -18.09 -13.74 -8.39
CA ASN A 312 -16.88 -14.58 -8.29
C ASN A 312 -15.66 -13.77 -8.73
N ILE A 313 -14.60 -13.79 -7.90
CA ILE A 313 -13.32 -13.15 -8.19
C ILE A 313 -12.23 -14.21 -8.10
N ALA A 314 -11.72 -14.66 -9.26
CA ALA A 314 -10.61 -15.58 -9.37
C ALA A 314 -9.34 -14.83 -9.78
N GLY A 315 -8.24 -15.05 -9.05
CA GLY A 315 -6.98 -14.36 -9.28
C GLY A 315 -5.76 -15.29 -9.26
N TYR A 316 -4.83 -15.00 -10.15
CA TYR A 316 -3.49 -15.58 -10.18
C TYR A 316 -2.47 -14.46 -10.16
N ARG A 317 -1.38 -14.62 -9.38
CA ARG A 317 -0.21 -13.73 -9.43
C ARG A 317 1.07 -14.55 -9.33
N HIS A 318 2.07 -14.16 -10.11
CA HIS A 318 3.43 -14.65 -10.00
C HIS A 318 4.38 -13.45 -9.88
N PHE A 319 5.15 -13.40 -8.81
CA PHE A 319 6.12 -12.35 -8.53
C PHE A 319 7.51 -12.93 -8.38
N ARG A 320 8.48 -12.30 -9.02
CA ARG A 320 9.91 -12.63 -8.88
C ARG A 320 10.72 -11.38 -8.66
N SER A 321 11.67 -11.44 -7.73
CA SER A 321 12.64 -10.37 -7.56
C SER A 321 14.03 -10.93 -7.31
N LYS A 322 15.03 -10.16 -7.77
CA LYS A 322 16.44 -10.28 -7.41
C LYS A 322 16.91 -8.91 -6.98
N ALA A 323 17.45 -8.83 -5.78
CA ALA A 323 17.94 -7.58 -5.21
C ALA A 323 19.31 -7.77 -4.59
N ALA A 324 20.10 -6.70 -4.59
CA ALA A 324 21.34 -6.61 -3.84
C ALA A 324 21.52 -5.18 -3.34
N SER A 325 22.00 -5.02 -2.10
CA SER A 325 22.20 -3.71 -1.48
C SER A 325 23.48 -3.70 -0.67
N ASP A 326 24.11 -2.52 -0.65
CA ASP A 326 25.11 -2.16 0.34
C ASP A 326 24.39 -1.86 1.65
N ILE A 327 24.47 -2.79 2.61
CA ILE A 327 23.74 -2.69 3.87
C ILE A 327 24.46 -1.77 4.86
N ASP A 328 25.80 -1.68 4.78
CA ASP A 328 26.55 -0.88 5.75
C ASP A 328 26.56 0.63 5.43
N GLY A 329 26.22 1.03 4.20
CA GLY A 329 26.14 2.43 3.80
C GLY A 329 27.48 3.16 3.80
N THR A 330 28.62 2.44 3.67
CA THR A 330 29.96 3.01 3.76
C THR A 330 30.81 2.74 2.51
N PRO A 331 31.93 3.44 2.31
CA PRO A 331 32.86 3.14 1.22
C PRO A 331 33.67 1.83 1.41
N ASN A 332 33.38 1.07 2.46
CA ASN A 332 34.05 -0.20 2.74
C ASN A 332 33.10 -1.38 2.51
N SER A 333 33.64 -2.54 2.16
CA SER A 333 32.83 -3.76 1.97
C SER A 333 32.60 -4.47 3.30
N PHE A 334 31.80 -3.92 4.18
CA PHE A 334 31.49 -4.57 5.46
C PHE A 334 30.31 -5.50 5.37
N PHE A 335 29.22 -5.09 4.69
CA PHE A 335 28.01 -5.90 4.59
C PHE A 335 27.25 -5.64 3.29
N HIS A 336 27.36 -6.57 2.34
CA HIS A 336 26.50 -6.58 1.15
C HIS A 336 25.48 -7.72 1.25
N GLY A 337 24.19 -7.39 1.07
CA GLY A 337 23.09 -8.36 1.09
C GLY A 337 22.55 -8.63 -0.32
N TYR A 338 22.21 -9.89 -0.59
CA TYR A 338 21.55 -10.34 -1.83
C TYR A 338 20.30 -11.11 -1.45
N PHE A 339 19.17 -10.80 -2.11
CA PHE A 339 17.85 -11.32 -1.77
C PHE A 339 17.11 -11.73 -3.05
N ASN A 340 16.69 -12.97 -3.13
CA ASN A 340 15.91 -13.47 -4.25
C ASN A 340 14.59 -14.06 -3.75
N ILE A 341 13.51 -13.72 -4.47
CA ILE A 341 12.15 -14.19 -4.20
C ILE A 341 11.57 -14.77 -5.48
N ASP A 342 10.86 -15.88 -5.36
CA ASP A 342 9.95 -16.42 -6.37
C ASP A 342 8.66 -16.82 -5.63
N GLN A 343 7.53 -16.17 -5.97
CA GLN A 343 6.25 -16.36 -5.29
C GLN A 343 5.15 -16.48 -6.32
N SER A 344 4.32 -17.52 -6.18
CA SER A 344 3.08 -17.66 -6.93
C SER A 344 1.90 -17.83 -5.99
N GLN A 345 0.74 -17.30 -6.39
CA GLN A 345 -0.50 -17.44 -5.63
C GLN A 345 -1.72 -17.61 -6.54
N ILE A 346 -2.72 -18.27 -6.00
CA ILE A 346 -4.07 -18.35 -6.55
C ILE A 346 -5.05 -17.97 -5.44
N SER A 347 -6.06 -17.18 -5.78
CA SER A 347 -7.18 -16.89 -4.89
C SER A 347 -8.51 -17.01 -5.62
N ASP A 348 -9.55 -17.35 -4.89
CA ASP A 348 -10.93 -17.42 -5.37
C ASP A 348 -11.87 -16.96 -4.26
N GLU A 349 -12.74 -16.01 -4.56
CA GLU A 349 -13.81 -15.57 -3.69
C GLU A 349 -15.15 -15.72 -4.42
N LEU A 350 -16.03 -16.53 -3.89
CA LEU A 350 -17.42 -16.63 -4.31
C LEU A 350 -18.29 -15.94 -3.27
N ARG A 351 -19.06 -14.93 -3.68
CA ARG A 351 -19.86 -14.08 -2.80
C ARG A 351 -21.27 -13.92 -3.33
N TYR A 352 -22.23 -13.88 -2.43
CA TYR A 352 -23.60 -13.43 -2.65
C TYR A 352 -23.83 -12.17 -1.82
N ALA A 353 -24.41 -11.13 -2.42
CA ALA A 353 -24.91 -9.95 -1.75
C ALA A 353 -26.35 -9.69 -2.20
N GLY A 354 -27.28 -9.46 -1.27
CA GLY A 354 -28.68 -9.25 -1.61
C GLY A 354 -29.51 -8.66 -0.49
N ARG A 355 -30.71 -8.18 -0.81
CA ARG A 355 -31.62 -7.49 0.12
C ARG A 355 -32.96 -8.22 0.24
N PHE A 356 -33.41 -8.41 1.48
CA PHE A 356 -34.66 -9.05 1.85
C PHE A 356 -35.47 -8.13 2.76
N ASN A 357 -36.27 -7.25 2.17
CA ASN A 357 -36.96 -6.18 2.88
C ASN A 357 -35.96 -5.28 3.63
N ASP A 358 -35.99 -5.38 4.98
CA ASP A 358 -35.14 -4.56 5.86
C ASP A 358 -33.78 -5.23 6.20
N LEU A 359 -33.43 -6.34 5.55
CA LEU A 359 -32.24 -7.11 5.82
C LEU A 359 -31.36 -7.20 4.56
N GLU A 360 -30.17 -6.63 4.62
CA GLU A 360 -29.14 -6.82 3.60
C GLU A 360 -28.16 -7.89 4.07
N ILE A 361 -27.84 -8.84 3.20
CA ILE A 361 -26.95 -9.97 3.53
C ILE A 361 -25.81 -10.01 2.52
N THR A 362 -24.58 -10.10 3.02
CA THR A 362 -23.40 -10.44 2.24
C THR A 362 -22.79 -11.71 2.83
N SER A 363 -22.59 -12.75 2.02
CA SER A 363 -21.98 -14.00 2.47
C SER A 363 -21.06 -14.57 1.40
N GLY A 364 -20.05 -15.35 1.79
CA GLY A 364 -19.14 -15.89 0.80
C GLY A 364 -18.18 -16.95 1.32
N LEU A 365 -17.50 -17.54 0.36
CA LEU A 365 -16.43 -18.51 0.52
C LEU A 365 -15.14 -17.91 -0.07
N TYR A 366 -14.02 -18.16 0.59
CA TYR A 366 -12.71 -17.69 0.16
C TYR A 366 -11.70 -18.83 0.18
N TYR A 367 -10.93 -18.92 -0.87
CA TYR A 367 -9.79 -19.81 -1.01
C TYR A 367 -8.55 -19.02 -1.40
N PHE A 368 -7.40 -19.40 -0.84
CA PHE A 368 -6.09 -18.84 -1.20
C PHE A 368 -5.02 -19.90 -1.05
N THR A 369 -4.12 -19.97 -2.01
CA THR A 369 -2.90 -20.77 -1.90
C THR A 369 -1.70 -19.98 -2.42
N GLN A 370 -0.54 -20.22 -1.82
CA GLN A 370 0.71 -19.55 -2.16
C GLN A 370 1.88 -20.52 -2.03
N ASP A 371 2.75 -20.50 -3.04
CA ASP A 371 4.09 -21.08 -3.02
C ASP A 371 5.10 -19.94 -2.96
N LEU A 372 5.97 -19.95 -1.96
CA LEU A 372 7.01 -18.94 -1.73
C LEU A 372 8.37 -19.62 -1.63
N ARG A 373 9.33 -19.12 -2.41
CA ARG A 373 10.75 -19.46 -2.31
C ARG A 373 11.54 -18.21 -2.02
N TYR A 374 12.43 -18.30 -1.06
CA TYR A 374 13.29 -17.20 -0.62
C TYR A 374 14.72 -17.67 -0.48
N GLY A 375 15.67 -16.84 -0.92
CA GLY A 375 17.09 -17.03 -0.71
C GLY A 375 17.79 -15.72 -0.37
N GLU A 376 18.67 -15.80 0.62
CA GLU A 376 19.52 -14.70 1.05
C GLU A 376 20.99 -15.12 1.03
N LEU A 377 21.87 -14.19 0.60
CA LEU A 377 23.30 -14.33 0.73
C LEU A 377 23.86 -13.04 1.34
N ARG A 378 24.70 -13.18 2.35
CA ARG A 378 25.47 -12.09 2.96
C ARG A 378 26.94 -12.24 2.61
N ASN A 379 27.50 -11.19 2.03
CA ASN A 379 28.95 -11.04 1.81
C ASN A 379 29.46 -10.07 2.90
N LEU A 380 30.23 -10.58 3.83
CA LEU A 380 30.63 -9.89 5.04
C LEU A 380 32.15 -9.68 5.04
N VAL A 381 32.58 -8.49 5.51
CA VAL A 381 33.98 -8.12 5.74
C VAL A 381 34.86 -8.41 4.51
N GLY A 382 34.46 -7.86 3.35
CA GLY A 382 35.23 -7.97 2.11
C GLY A 382 35.34 -9.40 1.55
N GLY A 383 34.37 -10.27 1.86
CA GLY A 383 34.38 -11.67 1.42
C GLY A 383 35.03 -12.64 2.42
N ALA A 384 35.46 -12.17 3.58
CA ALA A 384 36.01 -13.04 4.62
C ALA A 384 34.98 -14.04 5.15
N SER A 385 33.70 -13.66 5.12
CA SER A 385 32.59 -14.55 5.44
C SER A 385 31.47 -14.40 4.40
N ILE A 386 31.19 -15.47 3.66
CA ILE A 386 30.07 -15.56 2.73
C ILE A 386 29.13 -16.63 3.23
N VAL A 387 27.93 -16.23 3.60
CA VAL A 387 26.91 -17.13 4.14
C VAL A 387 25.60 -16.97 3.35
N SER A 388 24.85 -18.04 3.24
CA SER A 388 23.55 -18.05 2.55
C SER A 388 22.56 -18.94 3.29
N GLY A 389 21.28 -18.59 3.19
CA GLY A 389 20.16 -19.30 3.81
C GLY A 389 18.85 -18.95 3.11
N GLY A 390 17.76 -19.53 3.57
CA GLY A 390 16.44 -19.32 3.01
C GLY A 390 15.61 -20.59 3.03
N GLY A 391 14.60 -20.67 2.16
CA GLY A 391 13.74 -21.86 2.12
C GLY A 391 12.50 -21.68 1.30
N THR A 392 11.55 -22.60 1.53
CA THR A 392 10.23 -22.60 0.88
C THR A 392 9.13 -22.54 1.93
N GLN A 393 8.00 -21.94 1.57
CA GLN A 393 6.77 -21.97 2.34
C GLN A 393 5.59 -22.21 1.40
N ASP A 394 4.87 -23.30 1.65
CA ASP A 394 3.58 -23.59 1.02
C ASP A 394 2.49 -23.16 2.00
N GLN A 395 1.50 -22.43 1.51
CA GLN A 395 0.41 -21.93 2.32
C GLN A 395 -0.93 -22.20 1.67
N THR A 396 -1.94 -22.55 2.49
CA THR A 396 -3.33 -22.69 2.06
C THR A 396 -4.24 -22.07 3.10
N THR A 397 -5.21 -21.26 2.64
CA THR A 397 -6.20 -20.59 3.49
C THR A 397 -7.60 -20.83 2.96
N TRP A 398 -8.54 -21.14 3.86
CA TRP A 398 -9.98 -21.19 3.61
C TRP A 398 -10.70 -20.20 4.53
N GLY A 399 -11.76 -19.60 4.04
CA GLY A 399 -12.63 -18.73 4.82
C GLY A 399 -14.09 -18.89 4.44
N VAL A 400 -14.97 -18.82 5.44
CA VAL A 400 -16.41 -18.67 5.24
C VAL A 400 -16.88 -17.47 6.06
N PHE A 401 -17.66 -16.59 5.44
CA PHE A 401 -18.13 -15.36 6.09
C PHE A 401 -19.59 -15.05 5.77
N ALA A 402 -20.21 -14.35 6.69
CA ALA A 402 -21.51 -13.73 6.49
C ALA A 402 -21.60 -12.42 7.27
N SER A 403 -22.24 -11.44 6.67
CA SER A 403 -22.59 -10.14 7.25
C SER A 403 -24.06 -9.85 6.98
N ALA A 404 -24.73 -9.20 7.92
CA ALA A 404 -26.10 -8.77 7.81
C ALA A 404 -26.24 -7.34 8.33
N ASP A 405 -26.84 -6.47 7.54
CA ASP A 405 -27.25 -5.14 7.94
C ASP A 405 -28.77 -5.14 8.07
N TRP A 406 -29.24 -5.03 9.32
CA TRP A 406 -30.65 -5.06 9.64
C TRP A 406 -31.14 -3.65 9.93
N HIS A 407 -31.94 -3.10 9.02
CA HIS A 407 -32.60 -1.82 9.16
C HIS A 407 -33.80 -1.94 10.12
N LEU A 408 -33.59 -1.65 11.40
CA LEU A 408 -34.64 -1.72 12.43
C LEU A 408 -35.73 -0.68 12.18
N ASN A 409 -35.35 0.44 11.59
CA ASN A 409 -36.19 1.51 11.04
C ASN A 409 -35.30 2.39 10.15
N ASP A 410 -35.86 3.47 9.56
CA ASP A 410 -35.15 4.38 8.63
C ASP A 410 -33.91 5.06 9.26
N ALA A 411 -33.87 5.14 10.61
CA ALA A 411 -32.78 5.82 11.33
C ALA A 411 -31.76 4.85 11.96
N ILE A 412 -32.11 3.59 12.20
CA ILE A 412 -31.26 2.68 12.99
C ILE A 412 -31.00 1.38 12.21
N THR A 413 -29.72 1.09 12.01
CA THR A 413 -29.25 -0.16 11.40
C THR A 413 -28.35 -0.91 12.37
N LEU A 414 -28.61 -2.21 12.54
CA LEU A 414 -27.78 -3.15 13.29
C LEU A 414 -26.90 -3.95 12.32
N ASN A 415 -25.56 -3.81 12.44
CA ASN A 415 -24.60 -4.53 11.63
C ASN A 415 -24.08 -5.75 12.40
N LEU A 416 -24.27 -6.94 11.86
CA LEU A 416 -23.85 -8.20 12.47
C LEU A 416 -23.06 -9.03 11.45
N GLY A 417 -21.99 -9.66 11.90
CA GLY A 417 -21.27 -10.56 11.00
C GLY A 417 -20.19 -11.37 11.68
N GLY A 418 -19.67 -12.31 10.94
CA GLY A 418 -18.57 -13.15 11.38
C GLY A 418 -17.92 -13.91 10.23
N ARG A 419 -16.61 -14.15 10.37
CA ARG A 419 -15.84 -15.01 9.47
C ARG A 419 -15.11 -16.06 10.29
N TYR A 420 -15.06 -17.25 9.75
CA TYR A 420 -14.21 -18.32 10.24
C TYR A 420 -13.14 -18.64 9.18
N SER A 421 -11.88 -18.58 9.58
CA SER A 421 -10.74 -18.82 8.69
C SER A 421 -9.89 -19.97 9.20
N TRP A 422 -9.39 -20.80 8.26
CA TRP A 422 -8.39 -21.84 8.49
C TRP A 422 -7.19 -21.53 7.64
N GLU A 423 -6.01 -21.65 8.21
CA GLU A 423 -4.76 -21.46 7.50
C GLU A 423 -3.78 -22.57 7.88
N ARG A 424 -3.07 -23.09 6.88
CA ARG A 424 -1.95 -24.02 7.07
C ARG A 424 -0.74 -23.48 6.34
N LYS A 425 0.42 -23.52 7.01
CA LYS A 425 1.72 -23.28 6.41
C LYS A 425 2.62 -24.49 6.61
N ALA A 426 3.37 -24.86 5.57
CA ALA A 426 4.40 -25.89 5.60
C ALA A 426 5.71 -25.32 5.07
N VAL A 427 6.82 -25.59 5.74
CA VAL A 427 8.12 -24.97 5.44
C VAL A 427 9.25 -25.96 5.35
N ALA A 428 10.25 -25.62 4.52
CA ALA A 428 11.56 -26.25 4.49
C ALA A 428 12.63 -25.15 4.50
N ILE A 429 13.36 -24.99 5.61
CA ILE A 429 14.24 -23.85 5.89
C ILE A 429 15.68 -24.31 6.02
N GLY A 430 16.60 -23.60 5.37
CA GLY A 430 18.03 -23.66 5.56
C GLY A 430 18.53 -22.43 6.31
N THR A 431 18.99 -22.62 7.55
CA THR A 431 19.59 -21.55 8.36
C THR A 431 20.81 -20.96 7.65
N LEU A 432 21.03 -19.67 7.83
CA LEU A 432 22.14 -18.91 7.23
C LEU A 432 23.50 -19.51 7.64
N ARG A 433 24.26 -20.03 6.67
CA ARG A 433 25.55 -20.67 6.85
C ARG A 433 26.39 -20.64 5.57
N LYS A 434 27.67 -21.02 5.66
CA LYS A 434 28.52 -21.18 4.48
C LYS A 434 27.91 -22.22 3.52
N ASN A 435 27.73 -21.83 2.25
CA ASN A 435 27.12 -22.67 1.20
C ASN A 435 25.72 -23.20 1.59
N GLY A 436 24.94 -22.44 2.35
CA GLY A 436 23.61 -22.85 2.80
C GLY A 436 22.56 -22.87 1.70
N CYS A 437 22.64 -21.90 0.76
CA CYS A 437 21.74 -21.84 -0.41
C CYS A 437 22.51 -21.49 -1.68
N ASN A 438 22.01 -21.98 -2.80
CA ASN A 438 22.23 -21.37 -4.11
C ASN A 438 21.08 -20.38 -4.36
N ILE A 439 21.36 -19.08 -4.24
CA ILE A 439 20.33 -18.04 -4.33
C ILE A 439 19.78 -17.85 -5.75
N ASP A 440 20.51 -18.24 -6.81
CA ASP A 440 20.04 -18.14 -8.19
C ASP A 440 18.97 -19.17 -8.52
N THR A 441 19.09 -20.36 -7.96
CA THR A 441 18.13 -21.47 -8.14
C THR A 441 17.14 -21.58 -6.97
N LEU A 442 17.35 -20.82 -5.88
CA LEU A 442 16.59 -20.88 -4.64
C LEU A 442 16.55 -22.29 -4.00
N ILE A 443 17.62 -23.06 -4.21
CA ILE A 443 17.80 -24.38 -3.60
C ILE A 443 18.66 -24.23 -2.35
N CYS A 444 18.08 -24.49 -1.18
CA CYS A 444 18.72 -24.38 0.12
C CYS A 444 18.94 -25.75 0.76
N ALA A 445 20.08 -25.88 1.45
CA ALA A 445 20.35 -27.07 2.27
C ALA A 445 19.49 -26.98 3.55
N THR A 446 18.36 -27.68 3.52
CA THR A 446 17.34 -27.69 4.59
C THR A 446 17.89 -28.34 5.87
N ASN A 447 17.64 -27.67 7.01
CA ASN A 447 17.92 -28.20 8.35
C ASN A 447 16.74 -28.06 9.32
N PHE A 448 15.64 -27.46 8.84
CA PHE A 448 14.38 -27.35 9.58
C PHE A 448 13.20 -27.59 8.63
N THR A 449 12.28 -28.46 9.00
CA THR A 449 11.00 -28.68 8.29
C THR A 449 9.90 -28.80 9.31
N ASP A 450 8.80 -28.12 9.05
CA ASP A 450 7.63 -28.15 9.94
C ASP A 450 6.35 -27.79 9.17
N SER A 451 5.19 -28.06 9.76
CA SER A 451 3.92 -27.57 9.26
C SER A 451 2.91 -27.39 10.40
N GLU A 452 2.28 -26.22 10.44
CA GLU A 452 1.30 -25.87 11.48
C GLU A 452 0.03 -25.27 10.85
N SER A 453 -1.05 -25.26 11.63
CA SER A 453 -2.34 -24.74 11.21
C SER A 453 -2.92 -23.81 12.27
N TRP A 454 -3.44 -22.67 11.82
CA TRP A 454 -4.11 -21.68 12.66
C TRP A 454 -5.56 -21.50 12.27
N LYS A 455 -6.38 -21.05 13.21
CA LYS A 455 -7.81 -20.82 13.03
C LYS A 455 -8.20 -19.53 13.72
N GLY A 456 -9.04 -18.74 13.06
CA GLY A 456 -9.51 -17.48 13.62
C GLY A 456 -11.02 -17.30 13.37
N PHE A 457 -11.74 -16.83 14.39
CA PHE A 457 -13.08 -16.30 14.25
C PHE A 457 -13.06 -14.80 14.46
N THR A 458 -13.53 -14.04 13.46
CA THR A 458 -13.51 -12.58 13.44
C THR A 458 -14.94 -12.05 13.37
N PRO A 459 -15.61 -11.82 14.53
CA PRO A 459 -16.93 -11.21 14.60
C PRO A 459 -16.88 -9.71 14.32
N LYS A 460 -18.04 -9.17 13.89
CA LYS A 460 -18.35 -7.75 13.80
C LYS A 460 -19.75 -7.52 14.39
N ILE A 461 -19.87 -6.51 15.26
CA ILE A 461 -21.13 -6.05 15.81
C ILE A 461 -21.10 -4.52 15.77
N GLY A 462 -22.07 -3.91 15.09
CA GLY A 462 -22.17 -2.47 14.95
C GLY A 462 -23.59 -1.98 15.07
N LEU A 463 -23.72 -0.75 15.52
CA LEU A 463 -24.96 0.01 15.54
C LEU A 463 -24.71 1.33 14.82
N GLN A 464 -25.56 1.63 13.85
CA GLN A 464 -25.57 2.86 13.08
C GLN A 464 -26.87 3.62 13.38
N TRP A 465 -26.76 4.91 13.62
CA TRP A 465 -27.89 5.81 13.84
C TRP A 465 -27.77 7.04 12.96
N LYS A 466 -28.75 7.23 12.09
CA LYS A 466 -28.92 8.42 11.23
C LYS A 466 -30.06 9.28 11.78
N PRO A 467 -29.77 10.28 12.66
CA PRO A 467 -30.79 11.18 13.20
C PRO A 467 -31.42 12.08 12.14
N ASP A 468 -30.70 12.36 11.07
CA ASP A 468 -31.13 13.05 9.86
C ASP A 468 -30.34 12.51 8.65
N GLU A 469 -30.74 12.92 7.42
CA GLU A 469 -30.15 12.43 6.16
C GLU A 469 -28.66 12.75 6.00
N ASN A 470 -28.14 13.77 6.69
CA ASN A 470 -26.78 14.26 6.58
C ASN A 470 -25.91 13.93 7.79
N THR A 471 -26.42 13.18 8.77
CA THR A 471 -25.69 12.85 10.00
C THR A 471 -25.74 11.36 10.27
N GLN A 472 -24.58 10.75 10.43
CA GLN A 472 -24.43 9.37 10.85
C GLN A 472 -23.61 9.30 12.14
N LEU A 473 -24.11 8.59 13.14
CA LEU A 473 -23.38 8.17 14.34
C LEU A 473 -23.27 6.64 14.32
N TYR A 474 -22.13 6.11 14.72
CA TYR A 474 -21.97 4.67 14.80
C TYR A 474 -21.11 4.23 15.99
N GLY A 475 -21.34 2.99 16.42
CA GLY A 475 -20.50 2.27 17.35
C GLY A 475 -20.22 0.86 16.84
N LEU A 476 -18.98 0.41 16.92
CA LEU A 476 -18.51 -0.80 16.25
C LEU A 476 -17.58 -1.59 17.16
N TYR A 477 -17.79 -2.90 17.24
CA TYR A 477 -16.83 -3.88 17.72
C TYR A 477 -16.41 -4.79 16.58
N THR A 478 -15.09 -4.96 16.40
CA THR A 478 -14.52 -5.88 15.41
C THR A 478 -13.32 -6.62 15.98
N ARG A 479 -13.08 -7.84 15.51
CA ARG A 479 -11.86 -8.58 15.76
C ARG A 479 -11.06 -8.77 14.49
N GLY A 480 -9.74 -8.54 14.58
CA GLY A 480 -8.74 -8.92 13.58
C GLY A 480 -7.99 -10.18 13.99
N PHE A 481 -7.45 -10.85 12.97
CA PHE A 481 -6.66 -12.07 13.11
C PHE A 481 -5.46 -12.01 12.15
N ARG A 482 -4.26 -12.28 12.67
CA ARG A 482 -3.05 -12.52 11.89
C ARG A 482 -2.51 -13.89 12.25
N SER A 483 -2.30 -14.76 11.27
CA SER A 483 -1.88 -16.13 11.53
C SER A 483 -0.46 -16.18 12.10
N GLY A 484 -0.13 -17.27 12.75
CA GLY A 484 1.24 -17.59 13.07
C GLY A 484 2.06 -17.94 11.83
N GLY A 485 3.31 -18.28 12.01
CA GLY A 485 4.18 -18.55 10.85
C GLY A 485 5.59 -18.96 11.19
N TYR A 486 6.45 -18.82 10.19
CA TYR A 486 7.84 -19.24 10.21
C TYR A 486 8.75 -18.16 9.63
N ASN A 487 9.97 -18.06 10.15
CA ASN A 487 10.98 -17.14 9.68
C ASN A 487 11.89 -17.81 8.63
N LEU A 488 11.65 -17.55 7.33
CA LEU A 488 12.52 -18.06 6.25
C LEU A 488 13.94 -17.45 6.25
N ARG A 489 14.14 -16.33 6.97
CA ARG A 489 15.47 -15.70 7.20
C ARG A 489 16.03 -16.16 8.54
N ASN A 490 16.04 -17.42 8.87
CA ASN A 490 16.64 -17.87 10.12
C ASN A 490 18.17 -17.69 10.06
N THR A 491 18.68 -16.82 10.93
CA THR A 491 20.11 -16.46 11.01
C THR A 491 20.85 -17.17 12.14
N ASP A 492 20.13 -17.79 13.07
CA ASP A 492 20.71 -18.46 14.24
C ASP A 492 20.17 -19.89 14.36
N PRO A 493 21.02 -20.91 14.21
CA PRO A 493 20.60 -22.30 14.34
C PRO A 493 20.16 -22.68 15.76
N ALA A 494 20.53 -21.90 16.78
CA ALA A 494 20.09 -22.12 18.15
C ALA A 494 18.67 -21.60 18.42
N VAL A 495 18.15 -20.75 17.54
CA VAL A 495 16.81 -20.21 17.61
C VAL A 495 15.92 -20.90 16.56
N PRO A 496 14.84 -21.60 16.96
CA PRO A 496 13.93 -22.21 16.00
C PRO A 496 13.35 -21.18 15.04
N ALA A 497 13.22 -21.56 13.76
CA ALA A 497 12.61 -20.70 12.72
C ALA A 497 11.10 -20.46 12.91
N GLY A 498 10.49 -21.09 13.86
CA GLY A 498 9.06 -21.09 14.20
C GLY A 498 8.63 -22.47 14.73
N PRO A 499 7.31 -22.76 14.80
CA PRO A 499 6.26 -21.77 14.57
C PRO A 499 6.22 -20.71 15.65
N PHE A 500 5.80 -19.50 15.27
CA PHE A 500 5.30 -18.51 16.23
C PHE A 500 3.77 -18.50 16.16
N ASP A 501 3.12 -18.07 17.25
CA ASP A 501 1.68 -18.14 17.39
C ASP A 501 0.94 -17.00 16.66
N GLN A 502 -0.36 -17.14 16.49
CA GLN A 502 -1.24 -16.13 15.92
C GLN A 502 -1.34 -14.90 16.83
N GLU A 503 -1.60 -13.75 16.19
CA GLU A 503 -1.91 -12.47 16.84
C GLU A 503 -3.40 -12.16 16.68
N THR A 504 -4.04 -11.62 17.69
CA THR A 504 -5.43 -11.17 17.61
C THR A 504 -5.58 -9.75 18.13
N GLN A 505 -6.47 -8.98 17.49
CA GLN A 505 -6.83 -7.64 17.91
C GLN A 505 -8.33 -7.50 18.10
N ASP A 506 -8.75 -7.03 19.28
CA ASP A 506 -10.10 -6.56 19.55
C ASP A 506 -10.14 -5.04 19.44
N SER A 507 -11.08 -4.50 18.68
CA SER A 507 -11.25 -3.08 18.43
C SER A 507 -12.66 -2.62 18.79
N PHE A 508 -12.72 -1.53 19.55
CA PHE A 508 -13.95 -0.78 19.83
C PHE A 508 -13.80 0.60 19.20
N GLU A 509 -14.75 0.98 18.36
CA GLU A 509 -14.75 2.26 17.66
C GLU A 509 -16.10 2.94 17.80
N VAL A 510 -16.09 4.26 17.98
CA VAL A 510 -17.27 5.12 17.86
C VAL A 510 -16.94 6.23 16.89
N GLY A 511 -17.90 6.62 16.05
CA GLY A 511 -17.66 7.68 15.07
C GLY A 511 -18.90 8.49 14.76
N ALA A 512 -18.66 9.61 14.11
CA ALA A 512 -19.65 10.54 13.62
C ALA A 512 -19.26 11.04 12.25
N LYS A 513 -20.19 11.08 11.31
CA LYS A 513 -20.05 11.65 9.97
C LYS A 513 -21.14 12.70 9.76
N LYS A 514 -20.76 13.86 9.24
CA LYS A 514 -21.69 14.97 9.00
C LYS A 514 -21.39 15.65 7.69
N GLU A 515 -22.43 15.85 6.91
CA GLU A 515 -22.41 16.61 5.66
C GLU A 515 -23.04 17.99 5.83
N PHE A 516 -22.50 18.96 5.09
CA PHE A 516 -22.95 20.34 5.05
C PHE A 516 -22.95 20.85 3.60
N GLY A 517 -23.91 20.43 2.80
CA GLY A 517 -23.90 20.61 1.36
C GLY A 517 -22.70 19.82 0.76
N PRO A 518 -21.78 20.45 0.01
CA PRO A 518 -20.63 19.75 -0.56
C PRO A 518 -19.49 19.50 0.45
N SER A 519 -19.62 20.03 1.68
CA SER A 519 -18.61 19.90 2.74
C SER A 519 -18.97 18.77 3.69
N HIS A 520 -17.95 18.11 4.25
CA HIS A 520 -18.16 17.07 5.26
C HIS A 520 -17.08 17.06 6.33
N VAL A 521 -17.40 16.44 7.47
CA VAL A 521 -16.45 16.15 8.55
C VAL A 521 -16.73 14.76 9.11
N ASN A 522 -15.69 13.98 9.31
CA ASN A 522 -15.71 12.63 9.87
C ASN A 522 -14.85 12.58 11.13
N LEU A 523 -15.37 11.97 12.18
CA LEU A 523 -14.66 11.73 13.44
C LEU A 523 -14.70 10.25 13.78
N ALA A 524 -13.59 9.73 14.31
CA ALA A 524 -13.56 8.38 14.89
C ALA A 524 -12.70 8.38 16.15
N ALA A 525 -13.15 7.70 17.18
CA ALA A 525 -12.38 7.39 18.38
C ALA A 525 -12.31 5.88 18.53
N PHE A 526 -11.13 5.35 18.82
CA PHE A 526 -10.91 3.91 18.88
C PHE A 526 -10.12 3.48 20.12
N TYR A 527 -10.38 2.23 20.54
CA TYR A 527 -9.62 1.54 21.58
C TYR A 527 -9.38 0.09 21.12
N ASN A 528 -8.11 -0.26 20.95
CA ASN A 528 -7.67 -1.55 20.41
C ASN A 528 -6.81 -2.28 21.44
N THR A 529 -7.07 -3.55 21.66
CA THR A 529 -6.21 -4.45 22.43
C THR A 529 -5.65 -5.54 21.54
N VAL A 530 -4.35 -5.68 21.52
CA VAL A 530 -3.63 -6.69 20.73
C VAL A 530 -3.04 -7.72 21.67
N LYS A 531 -3.34 -8.99 21.42
CA LYS A 531 -2.76 -10.13 22.16
C LYS A 531 -1.78 -10.88 21.29
N ASP A 532 -0.73 -11.36 21.93
CA ASP A 532 0.34 -12.15 21.29
C ASP A 532 0.99 -11.42 20.11
N LEU A 533 1.27 -10.12 20.29
CA LEU A 533 1.84 -9.23 19.28
C LEU A 533 3.10 -9.83 18.68
N GLN A 534 3.10 -10.08 17.38
CA GLN A 534 4.22 -10.63 16.63
C GLN A 534 5.18 -9.51 16.23
N ARG A 535 6.45 -9.62 16.64
CA ARG A 535 7.49 -8.64 16.34
C ARG A 535 8.72 -9.33 15.72
N GLU A 536 9.35 -8.59 14.79
CA GLU A 536 10.68 -8.92 14.31
C GLU A 536 11.73 -8.20 15.18
N ILE A 537 12.43 -8.96 16.01
CA ILE A 537 13.44 -8.43 16.89
C ILE A 537 14.78 -8.47 16.17
N ILE A 538 15.43 -7.33 16.03
CA ILE A 538 16.73 -7.18 15.39
C ILE A 538 17.80 -7.08 16.46
N LEU A 539 18.63 -8.10 16.56
CA LEU A 539 19.72 -8.19 17.54
C LEU A 539 21.09 -8.17 16.84
N PRO A 540 22.12 -7.53 17.42
CA PRO A 540 23.48 -7.68 16.95
C PRO A 540 23.91 -9.14 16.98
N GLY A 541 24.56 -9.62 15.92
CA GLY A 541 24.99 -11.00 15.80
C GLY A 541 26.28 -11.20 15.00
N PRO A 542 26.89 -12.38 15.06
CA PRO A 542 28.16 -12.67 14.39
C PRO A 542 28.06 -12.66 12.84
N LEU A 543 26.84 -12.72 12.30
CA LEU A 543 26.55 -12.65 10.86
C LEU A 543 25.89 -11.32 10.47
N GLY A 544 26.22 -10.23 11.17
CA GLY A 544 25.66 -8.90 11.02
C GLY A 544 24.55 -8.66 12.01
N VAL A 545 23.32 -8.95 11.62
CA VAL A 545 22.14 -8.88 12.48
C VAL A 545 21.43 -10.22 12.52
N SER A 546 20.97 -10.60 13.70
CA SER A 546 20.05 -11.71 13.90
C SER A 546 18.63 -11.17 13.92
N GLN A 547 17.75 -11.80 13.14
CA GLN A 547 16.35 -11.40 13.00
C GLN A 547 15.47 -12.54 13.50
N VAL A 548 14.84 -12.33 14.64
CA VAL A 548 14.03 -13.33 15.34
C VAL A 548 12.56 -12.87 15.35
N ILE A 549 11.66 -13.74 14.94
CA ILE A 549 10.22 -13.47 15.02
C ILE A 549 9.65 -14.18 16.24
N ARG A 550 8.93 -13.44 17.08
CA ARG A 550 8.29 -13.95 18.29
C ARG A 550 6.98 -13.23 18.60
N ASN A 551 6.12 -13.89 19.37
CA ASN A 551 5.03 -13.24 20.09
C ASN A 551 5.61 -12.63 21.36
N THR A 552 5.86 -11.32 21.33
CA THR A 552 6.69 -10.65 22.34
C THR A 552 5.89 -10.01 23.46
N ALA A 553 4.63 -9.64 23.21
CA ALA A 553 3.91 -8.74 24.09
C ALA A 553 2.40 -8.80 23.88
N ASP A 554 1.67 -8.25 24.84
CA ASP A 554 0.32 -7.69 24.64
C ASP A 554 0.42 -6.17 24.64
N ALA A 555 -0.42 -5.50 23.86
CA ALA A 555 -0.37 -4.05 23.73
C ALA A 555 -1.77 -3.44 23.58
N THR A 556 -1.90 -2.18 24.01
CA THR A 556 -3.11 -1.37 23.86
C THR A 556 -2.82 -0.13 23.03
N PHE A 557 -3.72 0.19 22.09
CA PHE A 557 -3.68 1.41 21.28
C PHE A 557 -5.01 2.15 21.43
N ALA A 558 -4.97 3.45 21.66
CA ALA A 558 -6.16 4.30 21.71
C ALA A 558 -5.91 5.61 20.98
N GLY A 559 -6.92 6.14 20.32
CA GLY A 559 -6.73 7.35 19.55
C GLY A 559 -8.00 8.02 19.06
N LEU A 560 -7.76 9.15 18.37
CA LEU A 560 -8.79 9.99 17.77
C LEU A 560 -8.36 10.35 16.34
N GLU A 561 -9.32 10.38 15.44
CA GLU A 561 -9.15 10.75 14.04
C GLU A 561 -10.24 11.76 13.65
N VAL A 562 -9.82 12.81 12.97
CA VAL A 562 -10.71 13.81 12.37
C VAL A 562 -10.25 14.02 10.94
N GLU A 563 -11.17 14.01 10.00
CA GLU A 563 -10.91 14.37 8.62
C GLU A 563 -12.09 15.18 8.07
N GLY A 564 -11.84 16.07 7.13
CA GLY A 564 -12.90 16.86 6.54
C GLY A 564 -12.49 17.61 5.30
N LEU A 565 -13.51 17.99 4.56
CA LEU A 565 -13.43 18.79 3.34
C LEU A 565 -14.46 19.93 3.44
N PHE A 566 -13.98 21.14 3.24
CA PHE A 566 -14.79 22.35 3.45
C PHE A 566 -14.71 23.26 2.23
N PHE A 567 -15.84 23.53 1.61
CA PHE A 567 -15.98 24.56 0.60
C PHE A 567 -16.09 25.93 1.27
N LEU A 568 -14.96 26.64 1.35
CA LEU A 568 -14.91 28.00 1.90
C LEU A 568 -15.58 29.01 0.95
N LEU A 569 -15.44 28.75 -0.35
CA LEU A 569 -16.10 29.42 -1.48
C LEU A 569 -16.40 28.34 -2.53
N PRO A 570 -17.27 28.58 -3.53
CA PRO A 570 -17.54 27.61 -4.58
C PRO A 570 -16.30 27.11 -5.34
N ASN A 571 -15.24 27.93 -5.38
CA ASN A 571 -13.98 27.66 -6.06
C ASN A 571 -12.78 27.58 -5.11
N LEU A 572 -12.99 27.48 -3.80
CA LEU A 572 -11.94 27.41 -2.79
C LEU A 572 -12.27 26.32 -1.76
N VAL A 573 -11.50 25.24 -1.79
CA VAL A 573 -11.70 24.05 -0.96
C VAL A 573 -10.53 23.87 0.00
N LEU A 574 -10.84 23.68 1.27
CA LEU A 574 -9.92 23.27 2.32
C LEU A 574 -10.19 21.80 2.64
N ASN A 575 -9.21 20.93 2.48
CA ASN A 575 -9.22 19.58 3.04
C ASN A 575 -8.22 19.50 4.21
N GLY A 576 -8.49 18.64 5.18
CA GLY A 576 -7.56 18.45 6.29
C GLY A 576 -7.88 17.26 7.15
N HIS A 577 -6.88 16.81 7.89
CA HIS A 577 -7.00 15.71 8.82
C HIS A 577 -6.14 15.91 10.06
N VAL A 578 -6.54 15.26 11.16
CA VAL A 578 -5.77 15.18 12.41
C VAL A 578 -5.94 13.78 12.96
N GLY A 579 -4.84 13.11 13.25
CA GLY A 579 -4.77 11.83 13.93
C GLY A 579 -3.96 11.92 15.21
N TYR A 580 -4.49 11.34 16.28
CA TYR A 580 -3.75 11.11 17.52
C TYR A 580 -3.81 9.63 17.87
N VAL A 581 -2.68 9.04 18.18
CA VAL A 581 -2.60 7.66 18.66
C VAL A 581 -1.64 7.55 19.83
N HIS A 582 -2.10 6.90 20.89
CA HIS A 582 -1.29 6.50 22.03
C HIS A 582 -1.25 4.98 22.10
N GLY A 583 -0.06 4.41 22.28
CA GLY A 583 0.12 2.96 22.43
C GLY A 583 1.09 2.64 23.53
N LYS A 584 0.87 1.51 24.21
CA LYS A 584 1.74 0.98 25.26
C LYS A 584 1.74 -0.54 25.26
N TYR A 585 2.81 -1.12 25.74
CA TYR A 585 2.84 -2.53 26.11
C TYR A 585 2.07 -2.73 27.42
N ASP A 586 1.27 -3.79 27.50
CA ASP A 586 0.53 -4.19 28.71
C ASP A 586 1.22 -5.38 29.41
N GLU A 587 1.87 -6.24 28.62
CA GLU A 587 2.64 -7.39 29.07
C GLU A 587 3.81 -7.62 28.10
N ILE A 588 4.98 -7.98 28.62
CA ILE A 588 6.17 -8.34 27.82
C ILE A 588 6.59 -9.76 28.17
N ARG A 589 6.91 -10.55 27.13
CA ARG A 589 7.34 -11.96 27.25
C ARG A 589 8.74 -12.22 26.67
N PHE A 590 9.39 -11.17 26.19
CA PHE A 590 10.72 -11.27 25.57
C PHE A 590 11.57 -10.06 25.96
N ASP A 591 12.87 -10.29 26.21
CA ASP A 591 13.85 -9.22 26.45
C ASP A 591 14.04 -8.39 25.17
N LEU A 592 13.36 -7.25 25.08
CA LEU A 592 13.43 -6.31 23.96
C LEU A 592 14.62 -5.35 24.10
N THR A 593 15.04 -5.06 25.32
CA THR A 593 16.19 -4.19 25.61
C THR A 593 17.53 -4.87 25.30
N GLY A 594 17.59 -6.20 25.35
CA GLY A 594 18.78 -7.00 25.15
C GLY A 594 19.70 -7.01 26.37
N ASP A 595 19.19 -6.70 27.58
CA ASP A 595 19.97 -6.71 28.85
C ASP A 595 20.03 -8.09 29.52
N GLY A 596 19.38 -9.10 28.91
CA GLY A 596 19.32 -10.48 29.38
C GLY A 596 18.19 -10.77 30.36
N LEU A 597 17.31 -9.80 30.63
CA LEU A 597 16.19 -9.90 31.57
C LEU A 597 14.89 -9.37 30.96
N VAL A 598 13.78 -10.04 31.19
CA VAL A 598 12.45 -9.50 30.93
C VAL A 598 12.00 -8.76 32.19
N ASN A 599 11.87 -7.43 32.10
CA ASN A 599 11.59 -6.58 33.25
C ASN A 599 10.84 -5.28 32.85
N ASP A 600 10.64 -4.38 33.83
CA ASP A 600 9.89 -3.12 33.62
C ASP A 600 10.54 -2.19 32.58
N LYS A 601 11.86 -2.32 32.30
CA LYS A 601 12.49 -1.50 31.24
C LYS A 601 12.00 -1.89 29.85
N ASP A 602 11.67 -3.18 29.63
CA ASP A 602 11.06 -3.62 28.39
C ASP A 602 9.63 -3.09 28.26
N LEU A 603 8.90 -3.05 29.37
CA LEU A 603 7.53 -2.54 29.42
C LEU A 603 7.45 -1.03 29.16
N ASP A 604 8.50 -0.27 29.53
CA ASP A 604 8.59 1.18 29.32
C ASP A 604 9.00 1.57 27.89
N LEU A 605 9.36 0.59 27.03
CA LEU A 605 9.69 0.84 25.64
C LEU A 605 8.46 1.37 24.87
N LYS A 606 8.72 2.26 23.90
CA LYS A 606 7.69 2.75 22.99
C LYS A 606 7.50 1.76 21.85
N LEU A 607 6.25 1.60 21.44
CA LEU A 607 5.90 0.79 20.27
C LEU A 607 6.51 1.39 19.00
N PRO A 608 7.18 0.59 18.15
CA PRO A 608 7.75 1.07 16.89
C PRO A 608 6.72 1.56 15.90
N ARG A 609 7.12 2.55 15.05
CA ARG A 609 6.30 3.19 14.02
C ARG A 609 5.01 3.84 14.51
N LEU A 610 4.93 4.14 15.78
CA LEU A 610 3.83 4.88 16.37
C LEU A 610 4.23 6.35 16.48
N SER A 611 3.76 7.17 15.54
CA SER A 611 3.84 8.63 15.59
C SER A 611 2.62 9.14 16.33
N PRO A 612 2.77 9.78 17.50
CA PRO A 612 1.62 10.19 18.31
C PRO A 612 0.67 11.13 17.57
N TRP A 613 1.19 12.11 16.86
CA TRP A 613 0.39 13.04 16.07
C TRP A 613 0.72 12.94 14.58
N THR A 614 -0.33 12.97 13.78
CA THR A 614 -0.29 13.16 12.33
C THR A 614 -1.36 14.17 11.96
N TYR A 615 -1.01 15.22 11.22
CA TYR A 615 -2.00 16.18 10.75
C TYR A 615 -1.57 16.80 9.43
N GLY A 616 -2.55 17.26 8.67
CA GLY A 616 -2.31 17.93 7.41
C GLY A 616 -3.48 18.80 6.99
N ALA A 617 -3.17 19.75 6.12
CA ALA A 617 -4.16 20.60 5.48
C ALA A 617 -3.75 20.92 4.05
N GLY A 618 -4.72 20.92 3.13
CA GLY A 618 -4.56 21.30 1.73
C GLY A 618 -5.58 22.37 1.33
N LEU A 619 -5.15 23.34 0.57
CA LEU A 619 -6.00 24.39 0.02
C LEU A 619 -5.95 24.29 -1.51
N THR A 620 -7.11 24.14 -2.15
CA THR A 620 -7.27 24.10 -3.61
C THR A 620 -8.13 25.26 -4.06
N PHE A 621 -7.65 26.01 -5.03
CA PHE A 621 -8.32 27.17 -5.59
C PHE A 621 -8.40 27.07 -7.10
N ASP A 622 -9.60 27.18 -7.65
CA ASP A 622 -9.86 27.25 -9.09
C ASP A 622 -10.21 28.67 -9.53
N HIS A 623 -9.66 29.08 -10.66
CA HIS A 623 -9.94 30.38 -11.26
C HIS A 623 -10.13 30.26 -12.77
N GLU A 624 -11.29 30.69 -13.26
CA GLU A 624 -11.57 30.75 -14.68
C GLU A 624 -10.87 31.98 -15.30
N LEU A 625 -9.97 31.73 -16.25
CA LEU A 625 -9.25 32.77 -17.00
C LEU A 625 -9.93 33.11 -18.33
N GLY A 626 -11.17 32.69 -18.51
CA GLY A 626 -12.01 32.85 -19.73
C GLY A 626 -12.92 31.65 -19.91
N SER A 627 -13.59 31.57 -21.05
CA SER A 627 -14.57 30.50 -21.33
C SER A 627 -13.96 29.10 -21.53
N SER A 628 -12.64 29.00 -21.75
CA SER A 628 -11.97 27.72 -22.09
C SER A 628 -10.67 27.47 -21.33
N LEU A 629 -10.30 28.30 -20.35
CA LEU A 629 -9.07 28.15 -19.60
C LEU A 629 -9.37 28.25 -18.11
N THR A 630 -9.01 27.22 -17.36
CA THR A 630 -9.11 27.19 -15.90
C THR A 630 -7.71 27.03 -15.31
N ALA A 631 -7.39 27.85 -14.32
CA ALA A 631 -6.18 27.73 -13.51
C ALA A 631 -6.55 27.14 -12.15
N THR A 632 -5.88 26.05 -11.77
CA THR A 632 -5.97 25.44 -10.43
C THR A 632 -4.67 25.64 -9.69
N ALA A 633 -4.72 26.17 -8.48
CA ALA A 633 -3.60 26.24 -7.56
C ALA A 633 -3.90 25.39 -6.32
N ARG A 634 -2.96 24.54 -5.93
CA ARG A 634 -3.04 23.76 -4.70
C ARG A 634 -1.76 23.95 -3.87
N VAL A 635 -1.93 24.03 -2.56
CA VAL A 635 -0.85 23.94 -1.58
C VAL A 635 -1.29 23.02 -0.46
N SER A 636 -0.41 22.15 0.01
CA SER A 636 -0.67 21.29 1.16
C SER A 636 0.56 21.22 2.07
N ILE A 637 0.30 21.13 3.37
CA ILE A 637 1.31 20.91 4.40
C ILE A 637 0.85 19.76 5.28
N THR A 638 1.78 18.87 5.60
CA THR A 638 1.51 17.73 6.46
C THR A 638 2.62 17.56 7.49
N HIS A 639 2.26 17.11 8.68
CA HIS A 639 3.16 16.84 9.80
C HIS A 639 3.00 15.42 10.28
N ARG A 640 4.12 14.80 10.65
CA ARG A 640 4.19 13.51 11.31
C ARG A 640 5.20 13.58 12.45
N ASP A 641 4.77 13.26 13.66
CA ASP A 641 5.66 13.17 14.84
C ASP A 641 6.74 12.09 14.67
N ALA A 642 7.84 12.26 15.38
CA ALA A 642 8.89 11.26 15.50
C ALA A 642 8.36 9.94 16.09
N ALA A 643 8.92 8.81 15.63
CA ALA A 643 8.57 7.48 16.10
C ALA A 643 9.80 6.63 16.37
N ARG A 644 9.69 5.61 17.20
CA ARG A 644 10.71 4.56 17.29
C ARG A 644 10.63 3.65 16.07
N PHE A 645 11.78 3.16 15.62
CA PHE A 645 11.84 2.23 14.50
C PHE A 645 12.10 0.80 14.95
N THR A 646 13.04 0.60 15.87
CA THR A 646 13.37 -0.72 16.41
C THR A 646 12.67 -0.99 17.74
N ASP A 647 12.41 -2.26 18.07
CA ASP A 647 11.73 -2.67 19.29
C ASP A 647 12.52 -2.29 20.56
N ASN A 648 13.86 -2.29 20.51
CA ASN A 648 14.72 -1.82 21.60
C ASN A 648 14.83 -0.29 21.70
N ASN A 649 14.09 0.46 20.87
CA ASN A 649 14.07 1.92 20.82
C ASN A 649 15.41 2.60 20.47
N VAL A 650 16.40 1.90 19.97
CA VAL A 650 17.68 2.46 19.52
C VAL A 650 17.52 3.17 18.18
N GLY A 651 16.84 2.52 17.21
CA GLY A 651 16.49 3.14 15.94
C GLY A 651 15.25 4.02 16.06
N PHE A 652 15.19 5.13 15.32
CA PHE A 652 14.04 6.01 15.31
C PHE A 652 13.85 6.74 13.94
N LEU A 653 12.64 7.17 13.69
CA LEU A 653 12.24 8.04 12.58
C LEU A 653 12.03 9.43 13.16
N ASP A 654 12.61 10.43 12.52
CA ASP A 654 12.46 11.82 12.93
C ASP A 654 11.07 12.37 12.56
N GLU A 655 10.67 13.44 13.21
CA GLU A 655 9.50 14.22 12.79
C GLU A 655 9.72 14.78 11.38
N SER A 656 8.64 14.98 10.66
CA SER A 656 8.71 15.52 9.29
C SER A 656 7.58 16.47 8.98
N GLU A 657 7.90 17.54 8.24
CA GLU A 657 6.96 18.52 7.70
C GLU A 657 7.09 18.56 6.17
N ILE A 658 6.09 18.09 5.46
CA ILE A 658 6.10 18.04 4.00
C ILE A 658 5.19 19.16 3.47
N LEU A 659 5.77 20.06 2.68
CA LEU A 659 5.06 21.12 1.97
C LEU A 659 5.07 20.79 0.46
N ASP A 660 3.89 20.69 -0.12
CA ASP A 660 3.70 20.46 -1.55
C ASP A 660 2.90 21.61 -2.18
N ALA A 661 3.16 21.89 -3.45
CA ALA A 661 2.37 22.88 -4.19
C ALA A 661 2.29 22.50 -5.67
N SER A 662 1.19 22.84 -6.32
CA SER A 662 1.02 22.69 -7.76
C SER A 662 0.23 23.84 -8.37
N LEU A 663 0.49 24.07 -9.67
CA LEU A 663 -0.27 24.98 -10.53
C LEU A 663 -0.60 24.23 -11.82
N THR A 664 -1.88 24.10 -12.11
CA THR A 664 -2.40 23.43 -13.31
C THR A 664 -3.18 24.41 -14.17
N LEU A 665 -2.94 24.38 -15.46
CA LEU A 665 -3.72 25.10 -16.47
C LEU A 665 -4.46 24.08 -17.33
N ALA A 666 -5.78 24.04 -17.25
CA ALA A 666 -6.63 23.22 -18.11
C ALA A 666 -7.19 24.09 -19.25
N THR A 667 -6.99 23.65 -20.49
CA THR A 667 -7.44 24.38 -21.69
C THR A 667 -8.39 23.54 -22.52
N GLY A 668 -9.54 24.09 -22.86
CA GLY A 668 -10.62 23.33 -23.49
C GLY A 668 -10.99 22.10 -22.68
N ASN A 669 -11.51 21.06 -23.33
CA ASN A 669 -11.90 19.83 -22.64
C ASN A 669 -10.79 18.77 -22.58
N HIS A 670 -9.60 19.06 -23.09
CA HIS A 670 -8.64 18.00 -23.43
C HIS A 670 -7.28 18.14 -22.76
N TRP A 671 -6.68 19.33 -22.66
CA TRP A 671 -5.30 19.50 -22.26
C TRP A 671 -5.16 20.07 -20.85
N ARG A 672 -4.24 19.48 -20.08
CA ARG A 672 -3.80 20.00 -18.78
C ARG A 672 -2.27 20.15 -18.78
N PHE A 673 -1.78 21.28 -18.29
CA PHE A 673 -0.37 21.57 -18.10
C PHE A 673 -0.15 21.89 -16.63
N SER A 674 0.69 21.11 -15.98
CA SER A 674 0.94 21.26 -14.54
C SER A 674 2.41 21.52 -14.26
N ALA A 675 2.68 22.43 -13.32
CA ALA A 675 3.97 22.58 -12.65
C ALA A 675 3.78 22.26 -11.17
N TYR A 676 4.66 21.48 -10.60
CA TYR A 676 4.52 21.04 -9.21
C TYR A 676 5.84 20.96 -8.47
N GLY A 677 5.75 21.08 -7.15
CA GLY A 677 6.84 20.81 -6.24
C GLY A 677 6.37 19.98 -5.07
N ARG A 678 7.13 18.93 -4.74
CA ARG A 678 6.91 18.06 -3.59
C ARG A 678 8.06 18.21 -2.62
N ASN A 679 7.76 18.10 -1.32
CA ASN A 679 8.74 18.32 -0.26
C ASN A 679 9.54 19.61 -0.46
N LEU A 680 8.84 20.73 -0.66
CA LEU A 680 9.45 22.04 -0.98
C LEU A 680 10.36 22.55 0.14
N LEU A 681 10.15 22.10 1.38
CA LEU A 681 11.02 22.38 2.53
C LEU A 681 12.35 21.60 2.44
N ASN A 682 12.43 20.60 1.57
CA ASN A 682 13.58 19.72 1.39
C ASN A 682 13.95 18.91 2.63
N GLU A 683 12.92 18.44 3.35
CA GLU A 683 13.08 17.58 4.52
C GLU A 683 13.77 16.26 4.15
N VAL A 684 14.74 15.85 4.94
CA VAL A 684 15.41 14.55 4.82
C VAL A 684 14.61 13.51 5.60
N THR A 685 13.82 12.72 4.92
CA THR A 685 13.05 11.63 5.52
C THR A 685 13.68 10.28 5.21
N ILE A 686 13.46 9.32 6.10
CA ILE A 686 14.05 7.99 6.03
C ILE A 686 12.96 6.91 6.18
N GLY A 687 13.10 5.80 5.45
CA GLY A 687 12.18 4.66 5.53
C GLY A 687 12.44 3.73 6.71
N GLY A 688 13.59 3.84 7.36
CA GLY A 688 13.99 3.00 8.48
C GLY A 688 15.27 3.47 9.15
N ASP A 689 15.59 2.91 10.31
CA ASP A 689 16.81 3.23 11.05
C ASP A 689 17.28 2.00 11.84
N THR A 690 18.29 1.33 11.33
CA THR A 690 18.78 0.07 11.89
C THR A 690 20.19 0.23 12.44
N PRO A 691 20.44 -0.04 13.75
CA PRO A 691 21.77 -0.05 14.30
C PRO A 691 22.57 -1.25 13.79
N LEU A 692 23.83 -1.02 13.37
CA LEU A 692 24.77 -2.07 13.00
C LEU A 692 25.82 -2.29 14.07
N PRO A 693 26.27 -3.54 14.29
CA PRO A 693 27.46 -3.81 15.09
C PRO A 693 28.70 -3.10 14.54
N VAL A 694 29.62 -2.72 15.42
CA VAL A 694 30.90 -2.05 15.07
C VAL A 694 31.71 -2.84 14.04
N SER A 695 31.69 -4.18 14.12
CA SER A 695 32.37 -5.07 13.18
C SER A 695 31.86 -5.00 11.74
N PHE A 696 30.67 -4.41 11.52
CA PHE A 696 30.03 -4.26 10.21
C PHE A 696 29.86 -2.78 9.82
N GLY A 697 30.79 -1.92 10.26
CA GLY A 697 30.80 -0.52 9.88
C GLY A 697 29.90 0.39 10.72
N GLY A 698 29.16 -0.16 11.69
CA GLY A 698 28.23 0.60 12.52
C GLY A 698 28.89 1.63 13.42
N ALA A 699 30.11 1.38 13.89
CA ALA A 699 30.85 2.28 14.79
C ALA A 699 29.98 2.85 15.93
N GLY A 700 28.95 2.12 16.35
CA GLY A 700 27.94 2.59 17.30
C GLY A 700 26.85 3.47 16.68
N ALA A 701 26.84 3.64 15.35
CA ALA A 701 25.84 4.37 14.59
C ALA A 701 24.84 3.43 13.88
N SER A 702 23.77 4.01 13.35
CA SER A 702 22.78 3.31 12.56
C SER A 702 22.93 3.62 11.07
N LEU A 703 22.20 2.88 10.26
CA LEU A 703 22.02 3.09 8.83
C LEU A 703 20.55 3.36 8.52
N SER A 704 20.30 4.18 7.49
CA SER A 704 18.95 4.50 7.06
C SER A 704 18.84 4.53 5.54
N PRO A 705 17.83 3.90 4.94
CA PRO A 705 17.47 4.16 3.56
C PRO A 705 16.82 5.55 3.47
N LEU A 706 17.30 6.39 2.56
CA LEU A 706 16.80 7.75 2.35
C LEU A 706 15.59 7.75 1.43
N ASN A 707 14.60 8.59 1.72
CA ASN A 707 13.58 8.99 0.77
C ASN A 707 14.07 10.19 -0.06
N ARG A 708 13.40 10.48 -1.18
CA ARG A 708 13.72 11.65 -2.00
C ARG A 708 13.36 12.93 -1.24
N GLY A 709 14.22 13.93 -1.36
CA GLY A 709 13.96 15.29 -0.86
C GLY A 709 13.05 16.06 -1.81
N ARG A 710 13.35 17.35 -1.99
CA ARG A 710 12.57 18.23 -2.86
C ARG A 710 12.59 17.78 -4.32
N VAL A 711 11.38 17.62 -4.87
CA VAL A 711 11.15 17.29 -6.27
C VAL A 711 10.40 18.47 -6.92
N ILE A 712 10.91 18.96 -8.05
CA ILE A 712 10.23 19.93 -8.92
C ILE A 712 9.97 19.23 -10.25
N GLY A 713 8.77 19.37 -10.78
CA GLY A 713 8.40 18.72 -12.04
C GLY A 713 7.38 19.50 -12.85
N GLY A 714 7.21 19.03 -14.08
CA GLY A 714 6.17 19.48 -15.00
C GLY A 714 5.50 18.28 -15.66
N GLU A 715 4.22 18.40 -15.91
CA GLU A 715 3.38 17.37 -16.52
C GLU A 715 2.49 17.97 -17.61
N VAL A 716 2.27 17.20 -18.65
CA VAL A 716 1.25 17.44 -19.67
C VAL A 716 0.33 16.23 -19.70
N ALA A 717 -0.96 16.47 -19.61
CA ALA A 717 -1.98 15.42 -19.72
C ALA A 717 -2.99 15.78 -20.81
N VAL A 718 -3.53 14.76 -21.47
CA VAL A 718 -4.57 14.89 -22.49
C VAL A 718 -5.64 13.83 -22.29
N THR A 719 -6.91 14.23 -22.45
CA THR A 719 -8.09 13.35 -22.36
C THR A 719 -8.99 13.58 -23.56
N PHE A 720 -9.42 12.50 -24.23
CA PHE A 720 -10.37 12.51 -25.34
C PHE A 720 -11.46 11.48 -25.13
#